data_cc13ab5b0c3023b68b00ab2204ab0db3
#
_entry.id   cc13ab5b0c3023b68b00ab2204ab0db3
#
_cell.length_a   1.000
_cell.length_b   1.000
_cell.length_c   1.000
_cell.angle_alpha   90.00
_cell.angle_beta   90.00
_cell.angle_gamma   90.00
#
_symmetry.space_group_name_H-M   'P 1'
#
loop_
_entity.id
_entity.type
_entity.pdbx_description
1 polymer ?
#
loop_
_entity_poly.entity_id
_entity_poly.type
_entity_poly.pdbx_seq_one_letter_code
_entity_poly.pdbx_strand_id
1 'polypeptide(L)'
;MTSEKLEALEKLVQEQLDAGHIEESTSPWNSPVFVIKKKSGKWRMLTDLRAINKVIQPMGSLQPGMPLPSLIPKGWPIIVIDLKDCFFTIPLQENDREKFTFTVPTLNNSQPVRRYQWRVLPQAMLNSPTLCQHFVQQPLEIIRKKFSQSLVYHYMDDILLSDSNKETLERMFEMVKEVLPRWGLQIAPEKIQRGDSINYLGYKIDLQRIRPQKVQIRRDRYQTLNSLQKLLGEISQLQKIIGVEGHDLKHLKMALKGDKDLNSARILSDEAEKELQWVENRILDAQVDRMNLDLDCILVILPSREYPSGILMQREDTILEWIFLPHKQNKKLKTYIEKISDLILKGKLRLRQLTGKDPAEIIVPLTNEEISSLWKDNEYWQIALTDFLGTISNNYPKTDRIKFIKKTVWILPRIVRQTPISGVLTFYTDANKSGKAGYKAGEVSKVVQSPYTSVQKAELYAILMVLKDFTEPLNIVTDSQYAEKVVLHIETAEFVPDNTELTSLFLQLQETIRNRSNLMYITHIRSHTGLPGPLAQGNDEIDHLLIGSLLEASEFHKKHHVNSKGLKKDFSITWQQAKEIVKNCPTCSFYNQTPLPAGCNPKGIRRNEVWQMDVFHFAEFGNLKYVHHTIDTFSGFQWATALNSEKADSVITHLLEVMAAVGIPAQIKTDNASAYVSTKLEQFFKYYKIEHVTGIPHNPTGQAVVERSKRTLKEMLNKQAWKTKPPKHRLHNALLTLNFLNQ
;
A
#
# COMPACT_ATOMS: atom_id res chain seq x y z
N MET A 1 -43.76 -5.56 -11.05
CA MET A 1 -44.00 -4.46 -10.08
C MET A 1 -45.41 -4.68 -9.53
N THR A 2 -45.68 -4.42 -8.24
CA THR A 2 -47.04 -4.49 -7.68
C THR A 2 -47.86 -3.28 -8.17
N SER A 3 -49.19 -3.38 -8.15
CA SER A 3 -50.10 -2.26 -8.57
C SER A 3 -49.81 -0.98 -7.79
N GLU A 4 -49.68 -1.07 -6.45
CA GLU A 4 -49.32 0.07 -5.56
C GLU A 4 -48.02 0.76 -5.99
N LYS A 5 -47.00 -0.04 -6.34
CA LYS A 5 -45.70 0.50 -6.80
C LYS A 5 -45.74 1.11 -8.16
N LEU A 6 -46.63 0.62 -9.04
CA LEU A 6 -46.78 1.15 -10.38
C LEU A 6 -47.50 2.51 -10.34
N GLU A 7 -48.58 2.60 -9.59
CA GLU A 7 -49.30 3.87 -9.34
C GLU A 7 -48.38 4.94 -8.74
N ALA A 8 -47.55 4.51 -7.75
CA ALA A 8 -46.56 5.40 -7.16
C ALA A 8 -45.49 5.84 -8.18
N LEU A 9 -45.07 4.94 -9.07
CA LEU A 9 -44.10 5.25 -10.13
C LEU A 9 -44.71 6.22 -11.14
N GLU A 10 -45.96 6.00 -11.61
CA GLU A 10 -46.62 6.86 -12.56
C GLU A 10 -46.80 8.29 -12.02
N LYS A 11 -47.19 8.40 -10.75
CA LYS A 11 -47.26 9.71 -10.08
C LYS A 11 -45.91 10.42 -10.02
N LEU A 12 -44.86 9.72 -9.64
CA LEU A 12 -43.50 10.28 -9.55
C LEU A 12 -42.95 10.67 -10.94
N VAL A 13 -43.25 9.88 -11.98
CA VAL A 13 -42.89 10.22 -13.38
C VAL A 13 -43.58 11.47 -13.82
N GLN A 14 -44.89 11.62 -13.51
CA GLN A 14 -45.61 12.85 -13.84
C GLN A 14 -45.04 14.07 -13.13
N GLU A 15 -44.70 13.95 -11.85
CA GLU A 15 -44.02 15.01 -11.09
C GLU A 15 -42.68 15.42 -11.74
N GLN A 16 -41.89 14.44 -12.26
CA GLN A 16 -40.64 14.75 -12.96
C GLN A 16 -40.84 15.36 -14.34
N LEU A 17 -41.89 14.97 -15.06
CA LEU A 17 -42.29 15.61 -16.33
C LEU A 17 -42.68 17.05 -16.13
N ASP A 18 -43.58 17.32 -15.16
CA ASP A 18 -44.09 18.67 -14.84
C ASP A 18 -42.94 19.59 -14.38
N ALA A 19 -41.93 19.02 -13.69
CA ALA A 19 -40.74 19.74 -13.31
C ALA A 19 -39.69 19.92 -14.45
N GLY A 20 -39.92 19.30 -15.64
CA GLY A 20 -39.02 19.38 -16.77
C GLY A 20 -37.70 18.60 -16.60
N HIS A 21 -37.63 17.69 -15.63
CA HIS A 21 -36.43 16.89 -15.35
C HIS A 21 -36.26 15.69 -16.30
N ILE A 22 -37.33 15.23 -16.90
CA ILE A 22 -37.38 14.17 -17.90
C ILE A 22 -38.17 14.60 -19.11
N GLU A 23 -37.96 13.93 -20.22
CA GLU A 23 -38.71 14.13 -21.49
C GLU A 23 -39.00 12.76 -22.13
N GLU A 24 -39.97 12.70 -23.05
CA GLU A 24 -40.25 11.49 -23.84
C GLU A 24 -39.04 11.10 -24.68
N SER A 25 -38.82 9.80 -24.87
CA SER A 25 -37.63 9.28 -25.54
C SER A 25 -37.96 8.16 -26.51
N THR A 26 -37.28 8.18 -27.66
CA THR A 26 -37.23 7.10 -28.64
C THR A 26 -35.89 6.36 -28.62
N SER A 27 -35.03 6.64 -27.64
CA SER A 27 -33.71 6.05 -27.50
C SER A 27 -33.76 4.52 -27.47
N PRO A 28 -32.78 3.84 -28.10
CA PRO A 28 -32.65 2.38 -28.03
C PRO A 28 -32.17 1.90 -26.65
N TRP A 29 -31.62 2.79 -25.82
CA TRP A 29 -31.12 2.45 -24.48
C TRP A 29 -32.26 2.34 -23.48
N ASN A 30 -32.12 1.50 -22.47
CA ASN A 30 -33.10 1.35 -21.43
C ASN A 30 -32.50 0.87 -20.11
N SER A 31 -32.73 1.62 -19.05
CA SER A 31 -32.34 1.25 -17.68
C SER A 31 -33.59 0.85 -16.87
N PRO A 32 -33.50 -0.18 -16.01
CA PRO A 32 -34.62 -0.54 -15.14
C PRO A 32 -34.98 0.61 -14.19
N VAL A 33 -36.28 0.82 -13.96
CA VAL A 33 -36.79 1.79 -12.99
C VAL A 33 -37.56 1.06 -11.88
N PHE A 34 -37.46 1.54 -10.65
CA PHE A 34 -38.17 1.01 -9.50
C PHE A 34 -38.45 2.09 -8.47
N VAL A 35 -39.34 1.79 -7.54
CA VAL A 35 -39.71 2.71 -6.45
C VAL A 35 -39.42 2.06 -5.11
N ILE A 36 -38.94 2.88 -4.17
CA ILE A 36 -38.71 2.51 -2.79
C ILE A 36 -39.47 3.46 -1.85
N LYS A 37 -39.88 2.94 -0.69
CA LYS A 37 -40.54 3.74 0.36
C LYS A 37 -39.48 4.34 1.27
N LYS A 38 -39.46 5.66 1.42
CA LYS A 38 -38.59 6.37 2.38
C LYS A 38 -39.05 6.10 3.80
N LYS A 39 -38.20 6.35 4.80
CA LYS A 39 -38.56 6.28 6.24
C LYS A 39 -39.77 7.20 6.58
N SER A 40 -39.95 8.27 5.82
CA SER A 40 -41.09 9.20 5.95
C SER A 40 -42.42 8.67 5.37
N GLY A 41 -42.46 7.46 4.81
CA GLY A 41 -43.61 6.89 4.13
C GLY A 41 -43.76 7.31 2.68
N LYS A 42 -43.07 8.35 2.21
CA LYS A 42 -43.14 8.84 0.82
C LYS A 42 -42.39 7.90 -0.12
N TRP A 43 -42.87 7.76 -1.36
CA TRP A 43 -42.19 6.99 -2.41
C TRP A 43 -41.05 7.79 -3.02
N ARG A 44 -40.02 7.08 -3.53
CA ARG A 44 -38.91 7.62 -4.29
C ARG A 44 -38.64 6.75 -5.51
N MET A 45 -38.58 7.38 -6.68
CA MET A 45 -38.19 6.73 -7.92
C MET A 45 -36.66 6.61 -8.01
N LEU A 46 -36.18 5.48 -8.48
CA LEU A 46 -34.76 5.21 -8.75
C LEU A 46 -34.61 4.51 -10.11
N THR A 47 -33.61 4.91 -10.85
CA THR A 47 -33.17 4.25 -12.08
C THR A 47 -31.95 3.39 -11.81
N ASP A 48 -31.94 2.14 -12.26
CA ASP A 48 -30.78 1.25 -12.09
C ASP A 48 -29.71 1.57 -13.13
N LEU A 49 -28.76 2.37 -12.74
CA LEU A 49 -27.66 2.82 -13.61
C LEU A 49 -26.39 1.97 -13.46
N ARG A 50 -26.44 0.80 -12.81
CA ARG A 50 -25.25 -0.05 -12.61
C ARG A 50 -24.57 -0.48 -13.91
N ALA A 51 -25.35 -0.74 -14.97
CA ALA A 51 -24.79 -1.10 -16.28
C ALA A 51 -24.06 0.11 -16.91
N ILE A 52 -24.67 1.29 -16.88
CA ILE A 52 -24.08 2.53 -17.40
C ILE A 52 -22.84 2.91 -16.59
N ASN A 53 -22.89 2.81 -15.27
CA ASN A 53 -21.77 3.15 -14.39
C ASN A 53 -20.52 2.28 -14.63
N LYS A 54 -20.64 1.09 -15.24
CA LYS A 54 -19.49 0.26 -15.62
C LYS A 54 -18.71 0.79 -16.82
N VAL A 55 -19.38 1.57 -17.69
CA VAL A 55 -18.79 2.11 -18.93
C VAL A 55 -18.49 3.60 -18.83
N ILE A 56 -19.05 4.31 -17.85
CA ILE A 56 -18.73 5.72 -17.58
C ILE A 56 -17.29 5.80 -17.06
N GLN A 57 -16.50 6.70 -17.62
CA GLN A 57 -15.18 7.03 -17.12
C GLN A 57 -15.31 7.79 -15.79
N PRO A 58 -14.70 7.28 -14.67
CA PRO A 58 -14.76 7.96 -13.40
C PRO A 58 -14.01 9.30 -13.44
N MET A 59 -14.64 10.37 -12.98
CA MET A 59 -13.98 11.68 -12.81
C MET A 59 -13.06 11.74 -11.57
N GLY A 60 -13.15 10.75 -10.69
CA GLY A 60 -12.49 10.81 -9.40
C GLY A 60 -13.21 11.69 -8.39
N SER A 61 -12.65 11.82 -7.20
CA SER A 61 -13.21 12.64 -6.12
C SER A 61 -12.60 14.03 -6.16
N LEU A 62 -13.41 15.07 -6.22
CA LEU A 62 -12.97 16.49 -6.10
C LEU A 62 -12.68 16.86 -4.64
N GLN A 63 -13.29 16.14 -3.69
CA GLN A 63 -13.10 16.36 -2.27
C GLN A 63 -12.69 15.01 -1.63
N PRO A 64 -11.48 14.90 -1.06
CA PRO A 64 -10.94 13.62 -0.58
C PRO A 64 -11.61 13.10 0.71
N GLY A 65 -12.61 13.80 1.22
CA GLY A 65 -13.37 13.41 2.41
C GLY A 65 -14.32 14.52 2.87
N MET A 66 -15.10 14.22 3.90
CA MET A 66 -16.00 15.19 4.53
C MET A 66 -15.18 16.23 5.31
N PRO A 67 -15.65 17.51 5.36
CA PRO A 67 -15.11 18.50 6.29
C PRO A 67 -15.13 17.98 7.73
N LEU A 68 -14.08 18.27 8.49
CA LEU A 68 -13.99 17.87 9.89
C LEU A 68 -14.62 18.95 10.78
N PRO A 69 -15.74 18.66 11.47
CA PRO A 69 -16.40 19.68 12.29
C PRO A 69 -15.59 20.17 13.49
N SER A 70 -14.62 19.39 13.99
CA SER A 70 -13.76 19.80 15.10
C SER A 70 -12.87 21.00 14.78
N LEU A 71 -12.66 21.31 13.50
CA LEU A 71 -11.94 22.51 13.06
C LEU A 71 -12.78 23.78 13.06
N ILE A 72 -14.07 23.70 13.32
CA ILE A 72 -14.90 24.88 13.51
C ILE A 72 -14.50 25.49 14.86
N PRO A 73 -14.10 26.78 14.92
CA PRO A 73 -13.60 27.37 16.14
C PRO A 73 -14.62 27.30 17.29
N LYS A 74 -14.11 27.07 18.51
CA LYS A 74 -14.91 26.98 19.71
C LYS A 74 -15.72 28.27 19.94
N GLY A 75 -17.01 28.11 20.22
CA GLY A 75 -17.90 29.25 20.48
C GLY A 75 -18.48 29.93 19.23
N TRP A 76 -17.99 29.61 18.02
CA TRP A 76 -18.56 30.22 16.81
C TRP A 76 -19.97 29.65 16.52
N PRO A 77 -20.99 30.50 16.33
CA PRO A 77 -22.31 30.07 15.92
C PRO A 77 -22.29 29.47 14.51
N ILE A 78 -23.24 28.58 14.25
CA ILE A 78 -23.31 27.79 13.01
C ILE A 78 -24.71 27.88 12.42
N ILE A 79 -24.79 27.95 11.10
CA ILE A 79 -26.01 27.73 10.33
C ILE A 79 -25.76 26.59 9.36
N VAL A 80 -26.64 25.58 9.35
CA VAL A 80 -26.61 24.48 8.36
C VAL A 80 -27.78 24.62 7.40
N ILE A 81 -27.51 24.46 6.13
CA ILE A 81 -28.42 24.61 5.00
C ILE A 81 -28.37 23.33 4.18
N ASP A 82 -29.54 22.80 3.82
CA ASP A 82 -29.69 21.64 2.94
C ASP A 82 -30.27 22.12 1.60
N LEU A 83 -29.70 21.67 0.50
CA LEU A 83 -30.18 22.00 -0.84
C LEU A 83 -31.25 21.01 -1.29
N LYS A 84 -32.36 21.51 -1.79
CA LYS A 84 -33.43 20.69 -2.31
C LYS A 84 -33.08 20.19 -3.72
N ASP A 85 -33.11 18.86 -3.89
CA ASP A 85 -33.03 18.21 -5.21
C ASP A 85 -31.83 18.67 -6.07
N CYS A 86 -30.68 18.94 -5.44
CA CYS A 86 -29.49 19.55 -6.04
C CYS A 86 -29.07 18.92 -7.38
N PHE A 87 -29.16 17.58 -7.52
CA PHE A 87 -28.83 16.89 -8.76
C PHE A 87 -29.69 17.29 -9.92
N PHE A 88 -30.98 17.55 -9.68
CA PHE A 88 -31.94 17.90 -10.72
C PHE A 88 -31.82 19.35 -11.21
N THR A 89 -30.99 20.16 -10.58
CA THR A 89 -30.66 21.51 -11.04
C THR A 89 -29.64 21.50 -12.17
N ILE A 90 -28.86 20.43 -12.32
CA ILE A 90 -27.71 20.37 -13.24
C ILE A 90 -28.15 19.66 -14.53
N PRO A 91 -28.14 20.33 -15.70
CA PRO A 91 -28.57 19.74 -16.95
C PRO A 91 -27.56 18.73 -17.48
N LEU A 92 -28.05 17.66 -18.08
CA LEU A 92 -27.25 16.75 -18.91
C LEU A 92 -27.05 17.36 -20.31
N GLN A 93 -25.86 17.13 -20.87
CA GLN A 93 -25.60 17.44 -22.27
C GLN A 93 -26.56 16.66 -23.17
N GLU A 94 -27.08 17.30 -24.21
CA GLU A 94 -28.14 16.71 -25.08
C GLU A 94 -27.73 15.36 -25.65
N ASN A 95 -26.49 15.23 -26.14
CA ASN A 95 -25.95 14.00 -26.71
C ASN A 95 -25.80 12.84 -25.70
N ASP A 96 -25.94 13.13 -24.41
CA ASP A 96 -25.82 12.09 -23.36
C ASP A 96 -27.19 11.69 -22.78
N ARG A 97 -28.24 12.48 -22.98
CA ARG A 97 -29.58 12.26 -22.41
C ARG A 97 -30.16 10.89 -22.80
N GLU A 98 -30.05 10.51 -24.08
CA GLU A 98 -30.55 9.24 -24.59
C GLU A 98 -29.99 8.00 -23.87
N LYS A 99 -28.78 8.09 -23.31
CA LYS A 99 -28.14 7.02 -22.56
C LYS A 99 -28.78 6.77 -21.19
N PHE A 100 -29.50 7.77 -20.67
CA PHE A 100 -30.20 7.71 -19.37
C PHE A 100 -31.69 7.54 -19.51
N THR A 101 -32.11 6.70 -20.47
CA THR A 101 -33.47 6.36 -20.76
C THR A 101 -34.00 5.25 -19.86
N PHE A 102 -35.26 5.32 -19.48
CA PHE A 102 -35.97 4.29 -18.74
C PHE A 102 -37.40 4.12 -19.28
N THR A 103 -38.00 2.96 -19.00
CA THR A 103 -39.35 2.62 -19.46
C THR A 103 -40.27 2.38 -18.28
N VAL A 104 -41.42 3.00 -18.29
CA VAL A 104 -42.51 2.74 -17.34
C VAL A 104 -43.33 1.55 -17.83
N PRO A 105 -43.36 0.44 -17.05
CA PRO A 105 -44.09 -0.75 -17.45
C PRO A 105 -45.62 -0.50 -17.37
N THR A 106 -46.38 -1.28 -18.13
CA THR A 106 -47.85 -1.31 -18.07
C THR A 106 -48.35 -2.64 -17.55
N LEU A 107 -49.51 -2.65 -16.86
CA LEU A 107 -50.10 -3.90 -16.41
C LEU A 107 -50.61 -4.70 -17.59
N ASN A 108 -50.29 -6.00 -17.61
CA ASN A 108 -50.71 -6.96 -18.63
C ASN A 108 -50.41 -6.51 -20.09
N ASN A 109 -49.44 -5.60 -20.31
CA ASN A 109 -49.13 -5.01 -21.61
C ASN A 109 -50.38 -4.42 -22.28
N SER A 110 -51.32 -3.86 -21.50
CA SER A 110 -52.61 -3.35 -21.97
C SER A 110 -52.52 -2.16 -22.93
N GLN A 111 -51.36 -1.49 -22.94
CA GLN A 111 -51.07 -0.37 -23.81
C GLN A 111 -49.56 -0.27 -24.09
N PRO A 112 -49.11 0.47 -25.12
CA PRO A 112 -47.69 0.70 -25.36
C PRO A 112 -47.01 1.30 -24.13
N VAL A 113 -45.79 0.80 -23.84
CA VAL A 113 -44.99 1.31 -22.73
C VAL A 113 -44.52 2.72 -22.99
N ARG A 114 -44.51 3.54 -21.97
CA ARG A 114 -44.00 4.91 -22.06
C ARG A 114 -42.53 4.93 -21.73
N ARG A 115 -41.75 5.64 -22.57
CA ARG A 115 -40.31 5.73 -22.42
C ARG A 115 -39.88 7.16 -22.22
N TYR A 116 -39.00 7.41 -21.25
CA TYR A 116 -38.52 8.73 -20.86
C TYR A 116 -37.00 8.73 -20.71
N GLN A 117 -36.39 9.88 -20.89
CA GLN A 117 -34.97 10.12 -20.65
C GLN A 117 -34.75 11.29 -19.71
N TRP A 118 -33.69 11.23 -18.93
CA TRP A 118 -33.31 12.30 -18.03
C TRP A 118 -32.70 13.47 -18.79
N ARG A 119 -33.16 14.68 -18.50
CA ARG A 119 -32.59 15.96 -18.96
C ARG A 119 -31.59 16.53 -17.99
N VAL A 120 -31.61 16.09 -16.76
CA VAL A 120 -30.81 16.54 -15.61
C VAL A 120 -30.03 15.37 -15.02
N LEU A 121 -29.05 15.64 -14.14
CA LEU A 121 -28.24 14.59 -13.53
C LEU A 121 -29.14 13.58 -12.79
N PRO A 122 -29.16 12.30 -13.22
CA PRO A 122 -29.93 11.28 -12.53
C PRO A 122 -29.26 10.88 -11.23
N GLN A 123 -30.06 10.56 -10.23
CA GLN A 123 -29.56 9.99 -8.99
C GLN A 123 -28.94 8.61 -9.26
N ALA A 124 -27.84 8.28 -8.57
CA ALA A 124 -27.07 7.04 -8.69
C ALA A 124 -26.18 6.92 -9.94
N MET A 125 -26.04 7.93 -10.80
CA MET A 125 -24.97 7.98 -11.79
C MET A 125 -23.61 8.17 -11.11
N LEU A 126 -22.57 7.48 -11.61
CA LEU A 126 -21.23 7.44 -11.02
C LEU A 126 -20.64 8.82 -10.72
N ASN A 127 -20.76 9.75 -11.67
CA ASN A 127 -20.17 11.09 -11.59
C ASN A 127 -21.12 12.17 -11.04
N SER A 128 -22.39 11.87 -10.79
CA SER A 128 -23.36 12.86 -10.28
C SER A 128 -22.91 13.52 -8.98
N PRO A 129 -22.36 12.80 -7.98
CA PRO A 129 -21.87 13.43 -6.76
C PRO A 129 -20.73 14.42 -7.03
N THR A 130 -19.77 14.06 -7.89
CA THR A 130 -18.62 14.91 -8.24
C THR A 130 -19.05 16.16 -9.00
N LEU A 131 -19.97 16.01 -9.96
CA LEU A 131 -20.52 17.11 -10.74
C LEU A 131 -21.35 18.06 -9.87
N CYS A 132 -22.19 17.52 -8.98
CA CYS A 132 -22.95 18.32 -8.02
C CYS A 132 -22.02 19.13 -7.11
N GLN A 133 -20.98 18.51 -6.57
CA GLN A 133 -19.99 19.19 -5.75
C GLN A 133 -19.31 20.35 -6.49
N HIS A 134 -18.91 20.11 -7.74
CA HIS A 134 -18.30 21.14 -8.58
C HIS A 134 -19.26 22.28 -8.89
N PHE A 135 -20.51 21.96 -9.17
CA PHE A 135 -21.53 22.97 -9.50
C PHE A 135 -21.86 23.86 -8.29
N VAL A 136 -22.09 23.26 -7.11
CA VAL A 136 -22.37 24.00 -5.87
C VAL A 136 -21.19 24.84 -5.42
N GLN A 137 -19.95 24.42 -5.71
CA GLN A 137 -18.75 25.18 -5.38
C GLN A 137 -18.76 26.57 -6.04
N GLN A 138 -19.25 26.72 -7.29
CA GLN A 138 -19.17 27.96 -8.04
C GLN A 138 -19.86 29.15 -7.33
N PRO A 139 -21.15 29.09 -6.95
CA PRO A 139 -21.79 30.16 -6.21
C PRO A 139 -21.17 30.34 -4.80
N LEU A 140 -20.70 29.30 -4.14
CA LEU A 140 -20.09 29.40 -2.81
C LEU A 140 -18.72 30.11 -2.84
N GLU A 141 -17.98 30.05 -3.96
CA GLU A 141 -16.74 30.81 -4.13
C GLU A 141 -16.95 32.35 -4.03
N ILE A 142 -18.09 32.84 -4.51
CA ILE A 142 -18.45 34.26 -4.42
C ILE A 142 -18.56 34.65 -2.93
N ILE A 143 -19.17 33.79 -2.13
CA ILE A 143 -19.38 33.99 -0.70
C ILE A 143 -18.06 33.88 0.06
N ARG A 144 -17.26 32.85 -0.24
CA ARG A 144 -15.92 32.68 0.36
C ARG A 144 -14.99 33.86 0.12
N LYS A 145 -15.02 34.44 -1.09
CA LYS A 145 -14.21 35.62 -1.42
C LYS A 145 -14.66 36.87 -0.63
N LYS A 146 -15.97 37.04 -0.44
CA LYS A 146 -16.51 38.19 0.30
C LYS A 146 -16.31 38.06 1.81
N PHE A 147 -16.40 36.85 2.34
CA PHE A 147 -16.28 36.55 3.77
C PHE A 147 -15.07 35.66 4.04
N SER A 148 -13.88 36.18 3.70
CA SER A 148 -12.63 35.41 3.73
C SER A 148 -12.19 34.94 5.13
N GLN A 149 -12.71 35.56 6.21
CA GLN A 149 -12.44 35.18 7.60
C GLN A 149 -13.48 34.23 8.18
N SER A 150 -14.60 34.00 7.45
CA SER A 150 -15.68 33.13 7.87
C SER A 150 -15.49 31.71 7.30
N LEU A 151 -16.13 30.73 7.91
CA LEU A 151 -16.09 29.36 7.43
C LEU A 151 -17.32 29.05 6.56
N VAL A 152 -17.07 28.56 5.35
CA VAL A 152 -18.08 28.07 4.41
C VAL A 152 -17.67 26.66 4.00
N TYR A 153 -18.19 25.67 4.70
CA TYR A 153 -18.02 24.25 4.35
C TYR A 153 -19.19 23.80 3.49
N HIS A 154 -18.90 22.95 2.53
CA HIS A 154 -19.97 22.23 1.84
C HIS A 154 -19.56 20.78 1.55
N TYR A 155 -20.51 19.91 1.52
CA TYR A 155 -20.34 18.51 1.13
C TYR A 155 -21.64 18.05 0.49
N MET A 156 -21.62 17.83 -0.83
CA MET A 156 -22.81 17.53 -1.64
C MET A 156 -23.86 18.64 -1.52
N ASP A 157 -25.01 18.31 -0.96
CA ASP A 157 -26.18 19.17 -0.72
C ASP A 157 -26.18 19.87 0.64
N ASP A 158 -25.25 19.50 1.53
CA ASP A 158 -25.12 20.09 2.87
C ASP A 158 -24.12 21.25 2.89
N ILE A 159 -24.54 22.43 3.29
CA ILE A 159 -23.72 23.64 3.45
C ILE A 159 -23.69 24.03 4.93
N LEU A 160 -22.51 24.33 5.47
CA LEU A 160 -22.34 24.86 6.81
C LEU A 160 -21.64 26.21 6.76
N LEU A 161 -22.25 27.20 7.41
CA LEU A 161 -21.74 28.55 7.59
C LEU A 161 -21.38 28.76 9.06
N SER A 162 -20.25 29.39 9.34
CA SER A 162 -19.84 29.73 10.71
C SER A 162 -18.97 30.98 10.73
N ASP A 163 -19.16 31.83 11.71
CA ASP A 163 -18.38 33.06 11.93
C ASP A 163 -18.32 33.37 13.43
N SER A 164 -17.29 34.11 13.87
CA SER A 164 -17.17 34.58 15.25
C SER A 164 -18.26 35.58 15.62
N ASN A 165 -18.67 36.42 14.64
CA ASN A 165 -19.71 37.46 14.80
C ASN A 165 -21.03 36.96 14.22
N LYS A 166 -22.06 36.96 15.05
CA LYS A 166 -23.42 36.55 14.67
C LYS A 166 -24.04 37.40 13.58
N GLU A 167 -23.77 38.72 13.56
CA GLU A 167 -24.28 39.60 12.53
C GLU A 167 -23.63 39.32 11.17
N THR A 168 -22.35 39.03 11.14
CA THR A 168 -21.63 38.61 9.93
C THR A 168 -22.17 37.28 9.42
N LEU A 169 -22.44 36.32 10.29
CA LEU A 169 -23.03 35.04 9.96
C LEU A 169 -24.42 35.21 9.30
N GLU A 170 -25.28 36.09 9.85
CA GLU A 170 -26.59 36.37 9.26
C GLU A 170 -26.47 37.06 7.89
N ARG A 171 -25.57 38.04 7.73
CA ARG A 171 -25.29 38.66 6.44
C ARG A 171 -24.80 37.65 5.40
N MET A 172 -23.95 36.72 5.83
CA MET A 172 -23.48 35.64 4.96
C MET A 172 -24.62 34.70 4.57
N PHE A 173 -25.51 34.37 5.51
CA PHE A 173 -26.69 33.55 5.23
C PHE A 173 -27.69 34.24 4.25
N GLU A 174 -27.96 35.53 4.43
CA GLU A 174 -28.81 36.29 3.50
C GLU A 174 -28.20 36.33 2.09
N MET A 175 -26.88 36.52 1.99
CA MET A 175 -26.19 36.43 0.69
C MET A 175 -26.29 35.04 0.04
N VAL A 176 -26.21 33.97 0.82
CA VAL A 176 -26.45 32.61 0.31
C VAL A 176 -27.83 32.45 -0.27
N LYS A 177 -28.85 32.99 0.41
CA LYS A 177 -30.26 33.01 -0.08
C LYS A 177 -30.45 33.79 -1.37
N GLU A 178 -29.62 34.81 -1.63
CA GLU A 178 -29.65 35.57 -2.88
C GLU A 178 -28.87 34.90 -4.02
N VAL A 179 -27.70 34.34 -3.70
CA VAL A 179 -26.76 33.82 -4.72
C VAL A 179 -27.20 32.46 -5.24
N LEU A 180 -27.60 31.52 -4.38
CA LEU A 180 -27.92 30.16 -4.79
C LEU A 180 -29.08 30.08 -5.80
N PRO A 181 -30.20 30.81 -5.65
CA PRO A 181 -31.28 30.78 -6.61
C PRO A 181 -30.90 31.29 -8.01
N ARG A 182 -29.93 32.21 -8.13
CA ARG A 182 -29.40 32.65 -9.43
C ARG A 182 -28.73 31.56 -10.21
N TRP A 183 -28.30 30.49 -9.53
CA TRP A 183 -27.74 29.27 -10.11
C TRP A 183 -28.76 28.13 -10.20
N GLY A 184 -30.03 28.41 -9.95
CA GLY A 184 -31.11 27.42 -9.93
C GLY A 184 -31.16 26.56 -8.66
N LEU A 185 -30.22 26.74 -7.73
CA LEU A 185 -30.15 25.96 -6.51
C LEU A 185 -31.22 26.43 -5.51
N GLN A 186 -32.01 25.49 -5.00
CA GLN A 186 -33.07 25.78 -4.05
C GLN A 186 -32.67 25.33 -2.64
N ILE A 187 -32.87 26.22 -1.67
CA ILE A 187 -32.71 25.89 -0.26
C ILE A 187 -33.98 25.20 0.23
N ALA A 188 -33.85 24.19 1.06
CA ALA A 188 -34.95 23.55 1.78
C ALA A 188 -35.23 24.30 3.10
N PRO A 189 -36.23 25.20 3.17
CA PRO A 189 -36.42 26.08 4.33
C PRO A 189 -36.68 25.28 5.63
N GLU A 190 -37.37 24.15 5.49
CA GLU A 190 -37.74 23.27 6.59
C GLU A 190 -36.53 22.48 7.18
N LYS A 191 -35.39 22.52 6.49
CA LYS A 191 -34.16 21.81 6.91
C LYS A 191 -33.05 22.75 7.38
N ILE A 192 -33.29 24.06 7.36
CA ILE A 192 -32.32 25.01 7.90
C ILE A 192 -32.22 24.81 9.40
N GLN A 193 -30.98 24.59 9.87
CA GLN A 193 -30.70 24.41 11.29
C GLN A 193 -29.95 25.61 11.84
N ARG A 194 -30.41 26.10 12.98
CA ARG A 194 -29.81 27.23 13.74
C ARG A 194 -29.87 26.91 15.21
N GLY A 195 -28.98 27.47 16.01
CA GLY A 195 -28.99 27.33 17.47
C GLY A 195 -27.75 26.62 18.01
N ASP A 196 -27.83 26.26 19.31
CA ASP A 196 -26.67 25.79 20.08
C ASP A 196 -26.31 24.32 19.81
N SER A 197 -27.20 23.61 19.14
CA SER A 197 -27.00 22.18 18.82
C SER A 197 -27.52 21.85 17.43
N ILE A 198 -26.64 21.43 16.55
CA ILE A 198 -26.89 21.23 15.12
C ILE A 198 -26.48 19.82 14.70
N ASN A 199 -27.21 19.24 13.76
CA ASN A 199 -26.87 17.98 13.12
C ASN A 199 -26.21 18.25 11.76
N TYR A 200 -24.98 17.78 11.56
CA TYR A 200 -24.24 17.95 10.32
C TYR A 200 -23.42 16.70 10.02
N LEU A 201 -23.58 16.12 8.83
CA LEU A 201 -22.85 14.96 8.32
C LEU A 201 -22.73 13.78 9.32
N GLY A 202 -23.80 13.48 10.05
CA GLY A 202 -23.82 12.39 11.03
C GLY A 202 -23.30 12.75 12.42
N TYR A 203 -22.98 14.01 12.66
CA TYR A 203 -22.52 14.52 13.95
C TYR A 203 -23.51 15.50 14.55
N LYS A 204 -23.56 15.52 15.87
CA LYS A 204 -24.22 16.54 16.65
C LYS A 204 -23.15 17.53 17.14
N ILE A 205 -23.25 18.79 16.70
CA ILE A 205 -22.29 19.85 16.96
C ILE A 205 -22.91 20.83 17.96
N ASP A 206 -22.29 20.95 19.11
CA ASP A 206 -22.63 21.97 20.10
C ASP A 206 -21.58 23.12 20.02
N LEU A 207 -21.77 24.21 20.77
CA LEU A 207 -20.85 25.34 20.76
C LEU A 207 -19.41 24.99 21.13
N GLN A 208 -19.20 23.92 21.89
CA GLN A 208 -17.88 23.49 22.37
C GLN A 208 -17.47 22.09 21.92
N ARG A 209 -18.41 21.20 21.63
CA ARG A 209 -18.19 19.77 21.49
C ARG A 209 -18.90 19.20 20.27
N ILE A 210 -18.40 18.09 19.81
CA ILE A 210 -18.94 17.31 18.71
C ILE A 210 -19.09 15.86 19.18
N ARG A 211 -20.28 15.33 18.94
CA ARG A 211 -20.62 13.95 19.30
C ARG A 211 -21.18 13.23 18.09
N PRO A 212 -21.03 11.90 17.98
CA PRO A 212 -21.79 11.14 17.00
C PRO A 212 -23.30 11.34 17.22
N GLN A 213 -24.06 11.40 16.16
CA GLN A 213 -25.51 11.22 16.29
C GLN A 213 -25.77 9.82 16.83
N LYS A 214 -26.82 9.64 17.68
CA LYS A 214 -27.15 8.34 18.26
C LYS A 214 -27.35 7.31 17.15
N VAL A 215 -26.35 6.47 16.93
CA VAL A 215 -26.47 5.27 16.09
C VAL A 215 -27.11 4.21 16.96
N GLN A 216 -28.38 3.91 16.75
CA GLN A 216 -29.01 2.74 17.35
C GLN A 216 -28.55 1.52 16.58
N ILE A 217 -27.62 0.77 17.14
CA ILE A 217 -27.21 -0.52 16.62
C ILE A 217 -28.36 -1.51 16.90
N ARG A 218 -29.19 -1.77 15.89
CA ARG A 218 -30.33 -2.70 16.00
C ARG A 218 -29.83 -4.11 15.72
N ARG A 219 -29.62 -4.92 16.74
CA ARG A 219 -29.10 -6.29 16.67
C ARG A 219 -29.93 -7.25 15.81
N ASP A 220 -31.22 -7.01 15.70
CA ASP A 220 -32.18 -7.78 14.89
C ASP A 220 -31.98 -7.64 13.37
N ARG A 221 -31.14 -6.72 12.91
CA ARG A 221 -30.97 -6.39 11.48
C ARG A 221 -29.70 -6.89 10.85
N TYR A 222 -28.74 -7.46 11.59
CA TYR A 222 -27.41 -7.82 11.04
C TYR A 222 -27.31 -9.28 10.63
N GLN A 223 -28.37 -9.79 10.01
CA GLN A 223 -28.48 -11.18 9.56
C GLN A 223 -27.94 -11.41 8.14
N THR A 224 -27.58 -10.36 7.40
CA THR A 224 -27.10 -10.48 6.01
C THR A 224 -25.77 -9.76 5.82
N LEU A 225 -25.00 -10.18 4.80
CA LEU A 225 -23.76 -9.52 4.41
C LEU A 225 -23.96 -8.01 4.16
N ASN A 226 -25.02 -7.62 3.47
CA ASN A 226 -25.31 -6.20 3.18
C ASN A 226 -25.57 -5.39 4.47
N SER A 227 -26.32 -5.94 5.42
CA SER A 227 -26.58 -5.25 6.69
C SER A 227 -25.31 -5.08 7.54
N LEU A 228 -24.45 -6.10 7.56
CA LEU A 228 -23.17 -6.04 8.27
C LEU A 228 -22.18 -5.07 7.59
N GLN A 229 -22.13 -5.01 6.25
CA GLN A 229 -21.32 -4.02 5.52
C GLN A 229 -21.79 -2.58 5.83
N LYS A 230 -23.09 -2.33 5.90
CA LYS A 230 -23.63 -1.01 6.27
C LYS A 230 -23.22 -0.63 7.69
N LEU A 231 -23.36 -1.52 8.65
CA LEU A 231 -22.94 -1.29 10.05
C LEU A 231 -21.45 -0.92 10.13
N LEU A 232 -20.59 -1.73 9.51
CA LEU A 232 -19.14 -1.45 9.50
C LEU A 232 -18.80 -0.15 8.78
N GLY A 233 -19.55 0.21 7.74
CA GLY A 233 -19.44 1.51 7.08
C GLY A 233 -19.78 2.68 8.02
N GLU A 234 -20.88 2.60 8.77
CA GLU A 234 -21.27 3.59 9.77
C GLU A 234 -20.23 3.72 10.89
N ILE A 235 -19.74 2.59 11.43
CA ILE A 235 -18.66 2.59 12.43
C ILE A 235 -17.39 3.22 11.88
N SER A 236 -17.01 2.88 10.63
CA SER A 236 -15.80 3.43 9.98
C SER A 236 -15.87 4.95 9.80
N GLN A 237 -17.05 5.49 9.55
CA GLN A 237 -17.25 6.94 9.45
C GLN A 237 -17.00 7.64 10.78
N LEU A 238 -17.38 7.00 11.89
CA LEU A 238 -17.25 7.55 13.25
C LEU A 238 -15.88 7.28 13.89
N GLN A 239 -15.06 6.37 13.34
CA GLN A 239 -13.79 5.91 13.95
C GLN A 239 -12.90 7.06 14.45
N LYS A 240 -12.81 8.13 13.67
CA LYS A 240 -11.96 9.29 13.97
C LYS A 240 -12.40 10.09 15.21
N ILE A 241 -13.63 9.92 15.65
CA ILE A 241 -14.22 10.58 16.84
C ILE A 241 -14.33 9.64 18.01
N ILE A 242 -14.73 8.38 17.76
CA ILE A 242 -14.94 7.39 18.83
C ILE A 242 -13.65 6.72 19.30
N GLY A 243 -12.55 6.87 18.57
CA GLY A 243 -11.27 6.26 18.92
C GLY A 243 -11.27 4.73 18.82
N VAL A 244 -12.01 4.16 17.86
CA VAL A 244 -12.09 2.72 17.59
C VAL A 244 -11.18 2.35 16.46
N GLU A 245 -10.26 1.43 16.67
CA GLU A 245 -9.32 0.98 15.66
C GLU A 245 -9.84 -0.18 14.80
N GLY A 246 -9.13 -0.44 13.71
CA GLY A 246 -9.48 -1.54 12.82
C GLY A 246 -9.33 -2.92 13.43
N HIS A 247 -8.44 -3.09 14.42
CA HIS A 247 -8.23 -4.36 15.11
C HIS A 247 -9.30 -4.63 16.18
N ASP A 248 -9.87 -3.58 16.79
CA ASP A 248 -11.00 -3.68 17.73
C ASP A 248 -12.24 -4.27 17.07
N LEU A 249 -12.28 -4.33 15.75
CA LEU A 249 -13.37 -4.86 14.92
C LEU A 249 -12.97 -6.14 14.18
N LYS A 250 -11.99 -6.89 14.70
CA LYS A 250 -11.40 -8.05 14.01
C LYS A 250 -12.45 -9.14 13.74
N HIS A 251 -13.21 -9.54 14.75
CA HIS A 251 -14.20 -10.60 14.62
C HIS A 251 -15.43 -10.16 13.83
N LEU A 252 -15.86 -8.90 13.98
CA LEU A 252 -16.89 -8.29 13.12
C LEU A 252 -16.48 -8.27 11.63
N LYS A 253 -15.22 -7.98 11.34
CA LYS A 253 -14.69 -8.04 9.97
C LYS A 253 -14.54 -9.47 9.45
N MET A 254 -14.23 -10.43 10.33
CA MET A 254 -14.20 -11.85 9.95
C MET A 254 -15.59 -12.35 9.53
N ALA A 255 -16.66 -11.85 10.11
CA ALA A 255 -18.03 -12.18 9.71
C ALA A 255 -18.40 -11.71 8.29
N LEU A 256 -17.60 -10.82 7.66
CA LEU A 256 -17.76 -10.46 6.23
C LEU A 256 -17.29 -11.57 5.29
N LYS A 257 -16.45 -12.51 5.75
CA LYS A 257 -15.93 -13.59 4.89
C LYS A 257 -17.02 -14.62 4.60
N GLY A 258 -16.93 -15.29 3.47
CA GLY A 258 -17.87 -16.33 3.02
C GLY A 258 -18.52 -15.99 1.69
N ASP A 259 -19.78 -16.36 1.53
CA ASP A 259 -20.55 -16.12 0.30
C ASP A 259 -20.60 -14.59 -0.02
N LYS A 260 -20.41 -14.25 -1.29
CA LYS A 260 -20.39 -12.87 -1.78
C LYS A 260 -21.79 -12.30 -2.07
N ASP A 261 -22.84 -13.12 -1.99
CA ASP A 261 -24.20 -12.62 -2.14
C ASP A 261 -24.54 -11.67 -0.98
N LEU A 262 -24.99 -10.48 -1.31
CA LEU A 262 -25.38 -9.45 -0.35
C LEU A 262 -26.51 -9.88 0.61
N ASN A 263 -27.34 -10.84 0.18
CA ASN A 263 -28.44 -11.41 0.98
C ASN A 263 -28.01 -12.65 1.78
N SER A 264 -26.75 -13.10 1.62
CA SER A 264 -26.25 -14.26 2.36
C SER A 264 -26.32 -14.04 3.86
N ALA A 265 -26.79 -15.04 4.59
CA ALA A 265 -26.93 -14.99 6.04
C ALA A 265 -25.55 -14.83 6.72
N ARG A 266 -25.50 -14.03 7.79
CA ARG A 266 -24.34 -13.85 8.66
C ARG A 266 -24.75 -14.04 10.13
N ILE A 267 -23.95 -14.83 10.82
CA ILE A 267 -24.09 -15.06 12.27
C ILE A 267 -22.85 -14.46 12.91
N LEU A 268 -23.04 -13.61 13.90
CA LEU A 268 -21.94 -13.05 14.67
C LEU A 268 -21.48 -14.08 15.71
N SER A 269 -20.17 -14.20 15.90
CA SER A 269 -19.60 -14.95 17.02
C SER A 269 -19.75 -14.17 18.32
N ASP A 270 -19.60 -14.86 19.46
CA ASP A 270 -19.65 -14.22 20.79
C ASP A 270 -18.62 -13.09 20.93
N GLU A 271 -17.44 -13.27 20.30
CA GLU A 271 -16.40 -12.24 20.27
C GLU A 271 -16.83 -11.03 19.43
N ALA A 272 -17.44 -11.26 18.27
CA ALA A 272 -17.95 -10.18 17.42
C ALA A 272 -19.09 -9.42 18.13
N GLU A 273 -19.92 -10.10 18.90
CA GLU A 273 -20.94 -9.44 19.71
C GLU A 273 -20.37 -8.59 20.85
N LYS A 274 -19.30 -9.07 21.51
CA LYS A 274 -18.57 -8.29 22.52
C LYS A 274 -17.91 -7.05 21.91
N GLU A 275 -17.28 -7.19 20.73
CA GLU A 275 -16.74 -6.04 19.97
C GLU A 275 -17.86 -5.02 19.68
N LEU A 276 -19.00 -5.48 19.22
CA LEU A 276 -20.14 -4.61 18.91
C LEU A 276 -20.64 -3.87 20.16
N GLN A 277 -20.80 -4.57 21.29
CA GLN A 277 -21.18 -3.96 22.57
C GLN A 277 -20.16 -2.91 23.04
N TRP A 278 -18.88 -3.21 22.86
CA TRP A 278 -17.82 -2.26 23.20
C TRP A 278 -17.89 -1.01 22.33
N VAL A 279 -18.15 -1.15 21.01
CA VAL A 279 -18.35 -0.02 20.10
C VAL A 279 -19.58 0.81 20.48
N GLU A 280 -20.70 0.18 20.86
CA GLU A 280 -21.89 0.88 21.35
C GLU A 280 -21.56 1.78 22.54
N ASN A 281 -20.85 1.24 23.53
CA ASN A 281 -20.44 2.00 24.70
C ASN A 281 -19.51 3.17 24.32
N ARG A 282 -18.57 2.92 23.38
CA ARG A 282 -17.69 3.98 22.88
C ARG A 282 -18.44 5.08 22.13
N ILE A 283 -19.48 4.76 21.35
CA ILE A 283 -20.31 5.76 20.67
C ILE A 283 -21.08 6.62 21.67
N LEU A 284 -21.58 6.03 22.77
CA LEU A 284 -22.33 6.76 23.81
C LEU A 284 -21.45 7.78 24.54
N ASP A 285 -20.19 7.44 24.80
CA ASP A 285 -19.24 8.26 25.56
C ASP A 285 -18.34 9.14 24.69
N ALA A 286 -18.32 8.88 23.38
CA ALA A 286 -17.40 9.58 22.47
C ALA A 286 -17.76 11.04 22.27
N GLN A 287 -16.77 11.88 22.43
CA GLN A 287 -16.84 13.28 22.09
C GLN A 287 -15.44 13.79 21.69
N VAL A 288 -15.41 14.73 20.78
CA VAL A 288 -14.24 15.55 20.47
C VAL A 288 -14.61 17.02 20.67
N ASP A 289 -13.60 17.85 20.85
CA ASP A 289 -13.82 19.26 21.10
C ASP A 289 -13.66 20.05 19.80
N ARG A 290 -14.23 21.25 19.77
CA ARG A 290 -14.00 22.23 18.70
C ARG A 290 -12.66 22.93 18.94
N MET A 291 -11.98 23.29 17.85
CA MET A 291 -10.63 23.89 17.88
C MET A 291 -10.62 25.23 18.59
N ASN A 292 -9.60 25.49 19.41
CA ASN A 292 -9.27 26.82 19.90
C ASN A 292 -8.22 27.44 18.96
N LEU A 293 -8.51 28.63 18.38
CA LEU A 293 -7.60 29.29 17.43
C LEU A 293 -6.29 29.78 18.05
N ASP A 294 -6.31 30.03 19.36
CA ASP A 294 -5.15 30.56 20.11
C ASP A 294 -4.15 29.48 20.54
N LEU A 295 -4.49 28.20 20.31
CA LEU A 295 -3.67 27.08 20.75
C LEU A 295 -3.09 26.29 19.56
N ASP A 296 -1.81 25.97 19.65
CA ASP A 296 -1.15 25.08 18.69
C ASP A 296 -1.66 23.64 18.78
N CYS A 297 -1.64 22.98 17.63
CA CYS A 297 -1.96 21.57 17.55
C CYS A 297 -0.72 20.70 17.82
N ILE A 298 -0.91 19.61 18.51
CA ILE A 298 0.10 18.61 18.82
C ILE A 298 -0.36 17.23 18.32
N LEU A 299 0.61 16.38 17.99
CA LEU A 299 0.38 14.99 17.63
C LEU A 299 0.86 14.09 18.76
N VAL A 300 -0.02 13.36 19.39
CA VAL A 300 0.29 12.43 20.47
C VAL A 300 0.20 11.01 19.95
N ILE A 301 1.30 10.25 20.01
CA ILE A 301 1.32 8.84 19.64
C ILE A 301 1.10 8.00 20.89
N LEU A 302 0.02 7.24 20.88
CA LEU A 302 -0.33 6.33 21.97
C LEU A 302 0.29 4.95 21.75
N PRO A 303 0.92 4.37 22.76
CA PRO A 303 1.49 3.03 22.65
C PRO A 303 0.37 1.96 22.64
N SER A 304 0.62 0.91 21.90
CA SER A 304 -0.13 -0.34 21.96
C SER A 304 0.81 -1.49 21.63
N ARG A 305 0.54 -2.69 22.11
CA ARG A 305 1.37 -3.86 21.81
C ARG A 305 1.43 -4.17 20.30
N GLU A 306 0.34 -3.95 19.59
CA GLU A 306 0.21 -4.34 18.18
C GLU A 306 0.10 -3.14 17.24
N TYR A 307 -0.73 -2.16 17.62
CA TYR A 307 -1.06 -0.99 16.79
C TYR A 307 -0.97 0.30 17.58
N PRO A 308 0.09 1.10 17.40
CA PRO A 308 0.09 2.44 17.95
C PRO A 308 -0.99 3.26 17.25
N SER A 309 -1.65 4.13 17.98
CA SER A 309 -2.62 5.09 17.46
C SER A 309 -2.16 6.52 17.74
N GLY A 310 -2.67 7.48 16.97
CA GLY A 310 -2.36 8.88 17.12
C GLY A 310 -3.58 9.69 17.51
N ILE A 311 -3.35 10.79 18.19
CA ILE A 311 -4.37 11.80 18.49
C ILE A 311 -3.86 13.13 18.02
N LEU A 312 -4.63 13.82 17.18
CA LEU A 312 -4.46 15.24 16.94
C LEU A 312 -5.23 15.97 18.05
N MET A 313 -4.53 16.78 18.81
CA MET A 313 -5.12 17.52 19.92
C MET A 313 -4.45 18.88 20.10
N GLN A 314 -5.05 19.71 20.96
CA GLN A 314 -4.44 20.92 21.47
C GLN A 314 -4.19 20.74 22.96
N ARG A 315 -3.27 21.50 23.52
CA ARG A 315 -3.07 21.55 24.98
C ARG A 315 -4.42 21.89 25.63
N GLU A 316 -4.58 21.64 26.92
CA GLU A 316 -5.87 21.78 27.65
C GLU A 316 -6.93 20.72 27.32
N ASP A 317 -6.49 19.52 26.95
CA ASP A 317 -7.38 18.35 26.78
C ASP A 317 -8.34 18.40 25.58
N THR A 318 -8.07 19.23 24.60
CA THR A 318 -8.89 19.39 23.40
C THR A 318 -8.52 18.36 22.33
N ILE A 319 -9.25 17.26 22.24
CA ILE A 319 -9.06 16.23 21.20
C ILE A 319 -9.81 16.64 19.93
N LEU A 320 -9.10 16.75 18.81
CA LEU A 320 -9.65 17.12 17.51
C LEU A 320 -10.00 15.89 16.65
N GLU A 321 -9.08 14.94 16.53
CA GLU A 321 -9.26 13.76 15.68
C GLU A 321 -8.34 12.62 16.13
N TRP A 322 -8.81 11.37 15.99
CA TRP A 322 -7.99 10.17 16.13
C TRP A 322 -7.35 9.79 14.79
N ILE A 323 -6.10 9.34 14.84
CA ILE A 323 -5.32 8.91 13.68
C ILE A 323 -4.98 7.42 13.83
N PHE A 324 -5.35 6.62 12.83
CA PHE A 324 -5.08 5.19 12.80
C PHE A 324 -4.33 4.79 11.54
N LEU A 325 -3.49 3.79 11.63
CA LEU A 325 -2.88 3.19 10.45
C LEU A 325 -3.91 2.34 9.70
N PRO A 326 -3.82 2.27 8.35
CA PRO A 326 -4.71 1.40 7.58
C PRO A 326 -4.38 -0.06 7.90
N HIS A 327 -5.38 -0.84 8.23
CA HIS A 327 -5.27 -2.28 8.44
C HIS A 327 -5.17 -2.98 7.07
N LYS A 328 -4.03 -2.84 6.39
CA LYS A 328 -3.73 -3.61 5.17
C LYS A 328 -2.92 -4.83 5.56
N GLN A 329 -3.37 -5.99 5.08
CA GLN A 329 -2.61 -7.24 5.15
C GLN A 329 -1.32 -7.07 4.34
N ASN A 330 -0.24 -6.69 5.01
CA ASN A 330 1.06 -6.63 4.38
C ASN A 330 1.76 -7.99 4.54
N LYS A 331 2.30 -8.53 3.44
CA LYS A 331 3.15 -9.72 3.47
C LYS A 331 4.50 -9.48 4.17
N LYS A 332 4.81 -8.22 4.51
CA LYS A 332 6.07 -7.79 5.15
C LYS A 332 5.82 -7.48 6.62
N LEU A 333 6.61 -8.06 7.51
CA LEU A 333 6.64 -7.69 8.92
C LEU A 333 7.09 -6.24 9.06
N LYS A 334 6.29 -5.40 9.73
CA LYS A 334 6.65 -4.03 10.07
C LYS A 334 7.10 -3.96 11.52
N THR A 335 8.20 -3.28 11.74
CA THR A 335 8.71 -3.02 13.09
C THR A 335 7.80 -2.04 13.84
N TYR A 336 7.91 -2.00 15.16
CA TYR A 336 7.17 -1.02 15.97
C TYR A 336 7.55 0.42 15.61
N ILE A 337 8.85 0.66 15.34
CA ILE A 337 9.35 1.98 14.93
C ILE A 337 8.83 2.37 13.54
N GLU A 338 8.79 1.44 12.58
CA GLU A 338 8.16 1.70 11.27
C GLU A 338 6.68 2.09 11.43
N LYS A 339 5.93 1.43 12.32
CA LYS A 339 4.53 1.79 12.59
C LYS A 339 4.39 3.18 13.22
N ILE A 340 5.25 3.53 14.19
CA ILE A 340 5.28 4.90 14.76
C ILE A 340 5.62 5.93 13.68
N SER A 341 6.62 5.66 12.85
CA SER A 341 7.03 6.55 11.76
C SER A 341 5.92 6.76 10.73
N ASP A 342 5.25 5.70 10.31
CA ASP A 342 4.08 5.78 9.42
C ASP A 342 2.94 6.61 10.04
N LEU A 343 2.73 6.47 11.35
CA LEU A 343 1.70 7.20 12.08
C LEU A 343 2.03 8.68 12.20
N ILE A 344 3.31 9.02 12.44
CA ILE A 344 3.81 10.40 12.43
C ILE A 344 3.60 11.03 11.05
N LEU A 345 4.01 10.37 9.98
CA LEU A 345 3.78 10.84 8.61
C LEU A 345 2.31 11.10 8.34
N LYS A 346 1.45 10.15 8.72
CA LYS A 346 0.01 10.28 8.53
C LYS A 346 -0.59 11.41 9.36
N GLY A 347 -0.16 11.58 10.60
CA GLY A 347 -0.60 12.65 11.48
C GLY A 347 -0.18 14.02 10.98
N LYS A 348 1.10 14.19 10.58
CA LYS A 348 1.61 15.43 9.95
C LYS A 348 0.82 15.76 8.69
N LEU A 349 0.70 14.81 7.75
CA LEU A 349 -0.05 15.01 6.51
C LEU A 349 -1.50 15.40 6.79
N ARG A 350 -2.13 14.71 7.74
CA ARG A 350 -3.52 15.00 8.11
C ARG A 350 -3.67 16.39 8.68
N LEU A 351 -2.80 16.83 9.59
CA LEU A 351 -2.85 18.15 10.16
C LEU A 351 -2.58 19.24 9.13
N ARG A 352 -1.62 19.02 8.20
CA ARG A 352 -1.39 19.92 7.06
C ARG A 352 -2.62 20.06 6.17
N GLN A 353 -3.33 18.95 5.89
CA GLN A 353 -4.59 18.98 5.13
C GLN A 353 -5.69 19.76 5.83
N LEU A 354 -5.72 19.74 7.16
CA LEU A 354 -6.74 20.38 7.97
C LEU A 354 -6.47 21.86 8.23
N THR A 355 -5.22 22.21 8.54
CA THR A 355 -4.83 23.55 9.06
C THR A 355 -3.78 24.25 8.20
N GLY A 356 -3.17 23.58 7.24
CA GLY A 356 -2.03 24.08 6.49
C GLY A 356 -0.72 24.09 7.26
N LYS A 357 -0.69 23.64 8.52
CA LYS A 357 0.47 23.69 9.43
C LYS A 357 0.88 22.29 9.89
N ASP A 358 2.15 22.15 10.29
CA ASP A 358 2.63 20.98 11.03
C ASP A 358 2.25 21.07 12.52
N PRO A 359 2.25 19.95 13.26
CA PRO A 359 2.12 19.99 14.71
C PRO A 359 3.29 20.75 15.34
N ALA A 360 3.03 21.55 16.37
CA ALA A 360 4.08 22.22 17.12
C ALA A 360 4.95 21.22 17.91
N GLU A 361 4.34 20.10 18.33
CA GLU A 361 5.01 19.05 19.07
C GLU A 361 4.49 17.67 18.65
N ILE A 362 5.39 16.69 18.60
CA ILE A 362 5.07 15.26 18.42
C ILE A 362 5.51 14.52 19.68
N ILE A 363 4.55 13.89 20.38
CA ILE A 363 4.80 13.15 21.60
C ILE A 363 4.80 11.67 21.27
N VAL A 364 5.89 10.97 21.61
CA VAL A 364 6.11 9.56 21.25
C VAL A 364 6.38 8.68 22.46
N PRO A 365 6.00 7.39 22.44
CA PRO A 365 6.21 6.46 23.55
C PRO A 365 7.61 5.82 23.49
N LEU A 366 8.64 6.65 23.43
CA LEU A 366 10.05 6.27 23.35
C LEU A 366 10.85 7.02 24.40
N THR A 367 11.93 6.40 24.90
CA THR A 367 12.87 7.07 25.79
C THR A 367 13.73 8.09 25.03
N ASN A 368 14.33 9.04 25.73
CA ASN A 368 15.23 10.02 25.10
C ASN A 368 16.44 9.38 24.42
N GLU A 369 16.95 8.27 25.00
CA GLU A 369 18.04 7.51 24.42
C GLU A 369 17.59 6.81 23.11
N GLU A 370 16.41 6.21 23.11
CA GLU A 370 15.84 5.62 21.89
C GLU A 370 15.64 6.67 20.80
N ILE A 371 15.04 7.83 21.12
CA ILE A 371 14.86 8.91 20.17
C ILE A 371 16.21 9.36 19.58
N SER A 372 17.24 9.50 20.43
CA SER A 372 18.59 9.92 19.99
C SER A 372 19.26 8.88 19.09
N SER A 373 19.10 7.59 19.39
CA SER A 373 19.61 6.50 18.55
C SER A 373 18.91 6.44 17.20
N LEU A 374 17.58 6.59 17.17
CA LEU A 374 16.80 6.52 15.95
C LEU A 374 17.16 7.62 14.93
N TRP A 375 17.57 8.78 15.41
CA TRP A 375 18.07 9.86 14.54
C TRP A 375 19.34 9.49 13.77
N LYS A 376 20.17 8.59 14.33
CA LYS A 376 21.42 8.16 13.71
C LYS A 376 21.22 6.99 12.76
N ASP A 377 20.40 6.01 13.16
CA ASP A 377 20.46 4.66 12.61
C ASP A 377 19.16 4.19 11.93
N ASN A 378 18.07 4.98 11.99
CA ASN A 378 16.77 4.54 11.47
C ASN A 378 16.24 5.43 10.34
N GLU A 379 16.27 4.91 9.12
CA GLU A 379 15.81 5.60 7.91
C GLU A 379 14.32 5.98 7.96
N TYR A 380 13.44 5.10 8.45
CA TYR A 380 12.00 5.38 8.53
C TYR A 380 11.70 6.53 9.48
N TRP A 381 12.43 6.60 10.59
CA TRP A 381 12.33 7.70 11.55
C TRP A 381 12.79 9.03 10.94
N GLN A 382 13.94 9.03 10.26
CA GLN A 382 14.48 10.21 9.58
C GLN A 382 13.52 10.72 8.49
N ILE A 383 12.97 9.81 7.66
CA ILE A 383 11.98 10.16 6.63
C ILE A 383 10.72 10.76 7.27
N ALA A 384 10.21 10.17 8.35
CA ALA A 384 8.98 10.66 8.99
C ALA A 384 9.12 12.07 9.55
N LEU A 385 10.33 12.45 9.94
CA LEU A 385 10.65 13.73 10.56
C LEU A 385 11.37 14.69 9.63
N THR A 386 11.57 14.33 8.36
CA THR A 386 12.10 15.27 7.35
C THR A 386 11.25 16.53 7.31
N ASP A 387 11.90 17.69 7.29
CA ASP A 387 11.29 19.03 7.28
C ASP A 387 10.38 19.34 8.49
N PHE A 388 10.46 18.57 9.57
CA PHE A 388 9.74 18.85 10.79
C PHE A 388 10.54 19.83 11.67
N LEU A 389 9.98 21.02 11.89
CA LEU A 389 10.60 22.09 12.67
C LEU A 389 10.10 22.17 14.11
N GLY A 390 9.11 21.36 14.48
CA GLY A 390 8.56 21.30 15.83
C GLY A 390 9.43 20.49 16.80
N THR A 391 8.95 20.32 18.01
CA THR A 391 9.61 19.53 19.05
C THR A 391 9.17 18.08 19.07
N ILE A 392 10.09 17.18 19.43
CA ILE A 392 9.78 15.78 19.69
C ILE A 392 10.06 15.51 21.15
N SER A 393 9.07 14.96 21.85
CA SER A 393 9.18 14.68 23.28
C SER A 393 8.49 13.37 23.66
N ASN A 394 8.69 12.94 24.88
CA ASN A 394 7.94 11.90 25.54
C ASN A 394 7.14 12.42 26.74
N ASN A 395 6.91 13.74 26.78
CA ASN A 395 6.18 14.41 27.85
C ASN A 395 4.68 14.41 27.59
N TYR A 396 4.01 13.32 27.98
CA TYR A 396 2.57 13.21 27.81
C TYR A 396 1.79 14.20 28.67
N PRO A 397 0.73 14.82 28.12
CA PRO A 397 -0.13 15.72 28.87
C PRO A 397 -0.73 15.04 30.12
N LYS A 398 -0.73 15.75 31.27
CA LYS A 398 -1.22 15.22 32.55
C LYS A 398 -2.72 15.47 32.76
N THR A 399 -3.54 15.25 31.74
CA THR A 399 -4.97 15.56 31.77
C THR A 399 -5.82 14.37 32.19
N ASP A 400 -7.05 14.59 32.66
CA ASP A 400 -7.91 13.51 33.14
C ASP A 400 -8.35 12.57 32.05
N ARG A 401 -8.56 13.05 30.82
CA ARG A 401 -8.84 12.20 29.65
C ARG A 401 -7.67 11.30 29.30
N ILE A 402 -6.45 11.81 29.44
CA ILE A 402 -5.23 11.03 29.23
C ILE A 402 -4.90 10.20 30.47
N LYS A 403 -5.33 10.56 31.69
CA LYS A 403 -5.25 9.71 32.88
C LYS A 403 -6.02 8.38 32.71
N PHE A 404 -7.11 8.37 31.98
CA PHE A 404 -7.78 7.13 31.57
C PHE A 404 -6.88 6.26 30.70
N ILE A 405 -6.14 6.87 29.80
CA ILE A 405 -5.14 6.21 28.96
C ILE A 405 -3.90 5.80 29.80
N LYS A 406 -3.60 6.46 30.92
CA LYS A 406 -2.50 6.12 31.86
C LYS A 406 -2.68 4.80 32.61
N LYS A 407 -3.83 4.19 32.57
CA LYS A 407 -3.99 2.79 33.01
C LYS A 407 -3.36 1.80 32.04
N THR A 408 -2.94 2.25 30.86
CA THR A 408 -2.16 1.49 29.91
C THR A 408 -0.68 1.73 30.13
N VAL A 409 0.15 0.70 29.94
CA VAL A 409 1.62 0.79 30.02
C VAL A 409 2.10 1.64 28.85
N TRP A 410 2.60 2.86 29.10
CA TRP A 410 3.02 3.82 28.09
C TRP A 410 4.31 3.43 27.36
N ILE A 411 5.20 2.76 28.08
CA ILE A 411 6.40 2.14 27.49
C ILE A 411 6.15 0.65 27.57
N LEU A 412 6.01 0.02 26.42
CA LEU A 412 5.89 -1.44 26.35
C LEU A 412 7.23 -2.04 26.74
N PRO A 413 7.32 -2.80 27.83
CA PRO A 413 8.56 -3.50 28.14
C PRO A 413 8.87 -4.43 26.98
N ARG A 414 10.07 -4.26 26.40
CA ARG A 414 10.58 -5.14 25.35
C ARG A 414 11.42 -6.24 25.99
N ILE A 415 11.08 -7.47 25.66
CA ILE A 415 11.85 -8.65 26.06
C ILE A 415 13.14 -8.75 25.23
N VAL A 416 13.06 -8.45 23.94
CA VAL A 416 14.20 -8.46 23.02
C VAL A 416 14.97 -7.14 23.11
N ARG A 417 16.20 -7.18 23.62
CA ARG A 417 17.11 -6.02 23.75
C ARG A 417 17.93 -5.79 22.50
N GLN A 418 18.40 -4.55 22.33
CA GLN A 418 19.28 -4.15 21.23
C GLN A 418 20.76 -4.30 21.60
N THR A 419 21.08 -4.47 22.87
CA THR A 419 22.45 -4.62 23.39
C THR A 419 22.61 -5.93 24.12
N PRO A 420 23.79 -6.58 24.05
CA PRO A 420 24.04 -7.84 24.73
C PRO A 420 23.90 -7.72 26.25
N ILE A 421 23.41 -8.79 26.87
CA ILE A 421 23.22 -8.88 28.31
C ILE A 421 24.51 -9.46 28.93
N SER A 422 25.11 -8.73 29.85
CA SER A 422 26.34 -9.16 30.52
C SER A 422 26.07 -10.28 31.52
N GLY A 423 27.00 -11.26 31.60
CA GLY A 423 26.96 -12.29 32.62
C GLY A 423 25.92 -13.40 32.44
N VAL A 424 25.35 -13.53 31.23
CA VAL A 424 24.35 -14.56 30.88
C VAL A 424 24.89 -15.55 29.85
N LEU A 425 24.25 -16.70 29.74
CA LEU A 425 24.59 -17.70 28.72
C LEU A 425 24.35 -17.16 27.32
N THR A 426 25.29 -17.48 26.43
CA THR A 426 25.18 -17.20 25.00
C THR A 426 24.96 -18.50 24.24
N PHE A 427 23.80 -18.59 23.59
CA PHE A 427 23.38 -19.74 22.78
C PHE A 427 23.71 -19.49 21.32
N TYR A 428 24.39 -20.41 20.70
CA TYR A 428 24.63 -20.45 19.26
C TYR A 428 23.61 -21.36 18.63
N THR A 429 22.90 -20.88 17.62
CA THR A 429 21.80 -21.62 16.97
C THR A 429 22.05 -21.73 15.49
N ASP A 430 21.82 -22.92 14.94
CA ASP A 430 21.95 -23.19 13.52
C ASP A 430 20.99 -24.31 13.08
N ALA A 431 20.74 -24.40 11.76
CA ALA A 431 20.01 -25.49 11.15
C ALA A 431 20.58 -25.85 9.76
N ASN A 432 20.65 -27.12 9.45
CA ASN A 432 21.17 -27.59 8.18
C ASN A 432 20.08 -27.96 7.16
N LYS A 433 20.48 -28.17 5.91
CA LYS A 433 19.58 -28.56 4.81
C LYS A 433 18.99 -29.97 4.95
N SER A 434 19.51 -30.80 5.81
CA SER A 434 18.93 -32.12 6.11
C SER A 434 17.78 -32.03 7.13
N GLY A 435 17.45 -30.83 7.59
CA GLY A 435 16.38 -30.57 8.52
C GLY A 435 16.77 -30.76 9.99
N LYS A 436 18.05 -30.92 10.32
CA LYS A 436 18.52 -30.87 11.73
C LYS A 436 18.60 -29.42 12.17
N ALA A 437 18.09 -29.13 13.36
CA ALA A 437 18.16 -27.84 14.03
C ALA A 437 18.68 -28.02 15.44
N GLY A 438 19.51 -27.09 15.93
CA GLY A 438 20.10 -27.24 17.22
C GLY A 438 20.63 -25.96 17.84
N TYR A 439 21.05 -26.07 19.09
CA TYR A 439 21.71 -25.00 19.81
C TYR A 439 22.85 -25.54 20.68
N LYS A 440 23.81 -24.67 20.99
CA LYS A 440 24.93 -24.94 21.89
C LYS A 440 25.24 -23.70 22.73
N ALA A 441 25.56 -23.93 24.04
CA ALA A 441 26.05 -22.91 24.96
C ALA A 441 26.98 -23.60 26.00
N GLY A 442 28.32 -23.51 25.81
CA GLY A 442 29.27 -24.22 26.61
C GLY A 442 29.06 -25.75 26.56
N GLU A 443 28.86 -26.38 27.71
CA GLU A 443 28.59 -27.82 27.80
C GLU A 443 27.15 -28.21 27.41
N VAL A 444 26.22 -27.24 27.33
CA VAL A 444 24.82 -27.50 26.99
C VAL A 444 24.67 -27.52 25.47
N SER A 445 24.13 -28.60 24.94
CA SER A 445 23.81 -28.70 23.51
C SER A 445 22.59 -29.56 23.27
N LYS A 446 21.84 -29.25 22.21
CA LYS A 446 20.68 -30.03 21.77
C LYS A 446 20.57 -29.98 20.25
N VAL A 447 20.46 -31.11 19.62
CA VAL A 447 20.23 -31.26 18.18
C VAL A 447 19.03 -32.18 17.98
N VAL A 448 18.06 -31.72 17.16
CA VAL A 448 16.84 -32.48 16.85
C VAL A 448 16.52 -32.43 15.36
N GLN A 449 15.75 -33.39 14.89
CA GLN A 449 15.15 -33.28 13.56
C GLN A 449 14.03 -32.26 13.59
N SER A 450 14.17 -31.18 12.83
CA SER A 450 13.15 -30.14 12.71
C SER A 450 11.89 -30.71 12.01
N PRO A 451 10.70 -30.30 12.44
CA PRO A 451 9.45 -30.64 11.72
C PRO A 451 9.33 -29.91 10.37
N TYR A 452 10.25 -28.98 10.08
CA TYR A 452 10.19 -28.14 8.90
C TYR A 452 11.22 -28.54 7.84
N THR A 453 10.82 -28.53 6.57
CA THR A 453 11.70 -28.86 5.44
C THR A 453 12.52 -27.68 4.94
N SER A 454 12.11 -26.44 5.25
CA SER A 454 12.83 -25.22 4.86
C SER A 454 13.91 -24.88 5.90
N VAL A 455 15.14 -24.62 5.45
CA VAL A 455 16.26 -24.20 6.32
C VAL A 455 15.89 -22.98 7.16
N GLN A 456 15.30 -21.95 6.55
CA GLN A 456 14.88 -20.73 7.27
C GLN A 456 13.86 -21.02 8.39
N LYS A 457 12.93 -21.95 8.19
CA LYS A 457 12.01 -22.37 9.24
C LYS A 457 12.72 -23.18 10.31
N ALA A 458 13.67 -24.02 9.93
CA ALA A 458 14.45 -24.82 10.87
C ALA A 458 15.37 -23.95 11.74
N GLU A 459 15.95 -22.87 11.19
CA GLU A 459 16.72 -21.87 11.95
C GLU A 459 15.85 -21.14 12.99
N LEU A 460 14.66 -20.71 12.61
CA LEU A 460 13.69 -20.13 13.54
C LEU A 460 13.25 -21.14 14.62
N TYR A 461 13.14 -22.40 14.24
CA TYR A 461 12.80 -23.47 15.17
C TYR A 461 13.90 -23.74 16.18
N ALA A 462 15.18 -23.65 15.78
CA ALA A 462 16.33 -23.74 16.68
C ALA A 462 16.26 -22.66 17.77
N ILE A 463 15.94 -21.41 17.38
CA ILE A 463 15.75 -20.30 18.32
C ILE A 463 14.55 -20.57 19.24
N LEU A 464 13.41 -21.01 18.68
CA LEU A 464 12.23 -21.35 19.48
C LEU A 464 12.50 -22.42 20.54
N MET A 465 13.35 -23.40 20.22
CA MET A 465 13.78 -24.42 21.20
C MET A 465 14.56 -23.80 22.36
N VAL A 466 15.51 -22.91 22.08
CA VAL A 466 16.24 -22.19 23.15
C VAL A 466 15.26 -21.45 24.06
N LEU A 467 14.32 -20.72 23.47
CA LEU A 467 13.37 -19.92 24.22
C LEU A 467 12.36 -20.74 25.05
N LYS A 468 12.07 -21.98 24.63
CA LYS A 468 11.22 -22.92 25.38
C LYS A 468 12.00 -23.66 26.47
N ASP A 469 13.24 -24.01 26.20
CA ASP A 469 14.08 -24.80 27.11
C ASP A 469 14.67 -23.92 28.23
N PHE A 470 14.87 -22.60 27.99
CA PHE A 470 15.52 -21.68 28.95
C PHE A 470 14.68 -20.43 29.18
N THR A 471 14.31 -20.19 30.43
CA THR A 471 13.49 -19.02 30.82
C THR A 471 14.35 -17.86 31.36
N GLU A 472 15.60 -18.08 31.78
CA GLU A 472 16.52 -17.08 32.29
C GLU A 472 16.91 -16.05 31.25
N PRO A 473 17.52 -14.91 31.65
CA PRO A 473 18.09 -13.97 30.68
C PRO A 473 19.18 -14.66 29.85
N LEU A 474 19.17 -14.40 28.52
CA LEU A 474 20.12 -15.08 27.61
C LEU A 474 20.46 -14.23 26.37
N ASN A 475 21.60 -14.57 25.77
CA ASN A 475 21.98 -14.07 24.45
C ASN A 475 21.87 -15.20 23.41
N ILE A 476 21.46 -14.87 22.19
CA ILE A 476 21.42 -15.78 21.05
C ILE A 476 22.32 -15.24 19.93
N VAL A 477 23.09 -16.10 19.35
CA VAL A 477 23.92 -15.85 18.17
C VAL A 477 23.47 -16.81 17.08
N THR A 478 23.19 -16.29 15.91
CA THR A 478 22.77 -17.06 14.73
C THR A 478 23.50 -16.58 13.49
N ASP A 479 23.75 -17.42 12.52
CA ASP A 479 24.29 -17.05 11.22
C ASP A 479 23.19 -16.74 10.19
N SER A 480 21.93 -16.87 10.60
CA SER A 480 20.77 -16.50 9.80
C SER A 480 20.36 -15.05 10.03
N GLN A 481 20.72 -14.17 9.11
CA GLN A 481 20.22 -12.79 9.12
C GLN A 481 18.68 -12.71 9.07
N TYR A 482 18.04 -13.69 8.42
CA TYR A 482 16.58 -13.79 8.38
C TYR A 482 16.00 -14.07 9.77
N ALA A 483 16.53 -15.06 10.47
CA ALA A 483 16.07 -15.46 11.80
C ALA A 483 16.28 -14.34 12.83
N GLU A 484 17.44 -13.68 12.81
CA GLU A 484 17.71 -12.50 13.64
C GLU A 484 16.65 -11.42 13.43
N LYS A 485 16.43 -10.98 12.17
CA LYS A 485 15.46 -9.92 11.85
C LYS A 485 14.05 -10.28 12.26
N VAL A 486 13.63 -11.54 12.08
CA VAL A 486 12.32 -11.99 12.53
C VAL A 486 12.19 -11.86 14.05
N VAL A 487 13.16 -12.37 14.82
CA VAL A 487 13.11 -12.37 16.29
C VAL A 487 13.17 -10.94 16.86
N LEU A 488 14.00 -10.07 16.28
CA LEU A 488 14.09 -8.65 16.70
C LEU A 488 12.74 -7.90 16.58
N HIS A 489 11.89 -8.32 15.67
CA HIS A 489 10.66 -7.57 15.35
C HIS A 489 9.37 -8.30 15.70
N ILE A 490 9.41 -9.63 15.92
CA ILE A 490 8.21 -10.46 16.06
C ILE A 490 7.40 -10.12 17.31
N GLU A 491 8.05 -9.66 18.38
CA GLU A 491 7.40 -9.34 19.66
C GLU A 491 6.25 -8.32 19.47
N THR A 492 6.47 -7.32 18.61
CA THR A 492 5.51 -6.25 18.32
C THR A 492 4.92 -6.34 16.91
N ALA A 493 5.29 -7.39 16.16
CA ALA A 493 4.83 -7.58 14.80
C ALA A 493 3.37 -7.97 14.75
N GLU A 494 2.73 -7.56 13.67
CA GLU A 494 1.44 -8.07 13.26
C GLU A 494 1.60 -8.86 11.97
N PHE A 495 0.97 -10.01 11.95
CA PHE A 495 0.81 -10.81 10.73
C PHE A 495 -0.56 -11.43 10.70
N VAL A 496 -1.09 -11.60 9.50
CA VAL A 496 -2.38 -12.25 9.32
C VAL A 496 -2.14 -13.75 9.42
N PRO A 497 -2.82 -14.44 10.34
CA PRO A 497 -2.78 -15.90 10.35
C PRO A 497 -3.34 -16.41 9.02
N ASP A 498 -2.45 -16.94 8.19
CA ASP A 498 -2.84 -17.86 7.14
C ASP A 498 -2.56 -19.27 7.69
N ASN A 499 -3.18 -20.28 7.13
CA ASN A 499 -2.99 -21.66 7.60
C ASN A 499 -1.63 -22.25 7.14
N THR A 500 -0.57 -21.42 7.06
CA THR A 500 0.76 -21.88 6.68
C THR A 500 1.57 -22.30 7.93
N GLU A 501 2.48 -23.24 7.72
CA GLU A 501 3.43 -23.67 8.75
C GLU A 501 4.28 -22.49 9.29
N LEU A 502 4.61 -21.55 8.41
CA LEU A 502 5.41 -20.37 8.78
C LEU A 502 4.64 -19.46 9.75
N THR A 503 3.37 -19.24 9.49
CA THR A 503 2.50 -18.45 10.39
C THR A 503 2.35 -19.12 11.75
N SER A 504 2.20 -20.45 11.78
CA SER A 504 2.14 -21.19 13.05
C SER A 504 3.43 -21.03 13.84
N LEU A 505 4.59 -21.10 13.18
CA LEU A 505 5.89 -20.90 13.81
C LEU A 505 6.07 -19.47 14.34
N PHE A 506 5.65 -18.46 13.59
CA PHE A 506 5.66 -17.07 14.01
C PHE A 506 4.77 -16.82 15.23
N LEU A 507 3.57 -17.39 15.26
CA LEU A 507 2.68 -17.29 16.42
C LEU A 507 3.32 -17.90 17.66
N GLN A 508 3.93 -19.09 17.55
CA GLN A 508 4.61 -19.73 18.67
C GLN A 508 5.80 -18.90 19.17
N LEU A 509 6.64 -18.36 18.26
CA LEU A 509 7.75 -17.48 18.62
C LEU A 509 7.26 -16.23 19.34
N GLN A 510 6.25 -15.56 18.78
CA GLN A 510 5.68 -14.34 19.34
C GLN A 510 5.10 -14.59 20.73
N GLU A 511 4.32 -15.65 20.89
CA GLU A 511 3.72 -16.02 22.18
C GLU A 511 4.80 -16.39 23.21
N THR A 512 5.79 -17.17 22.79
CA THR A 512 6.90 -17.56 23.68
C THR A 512 7.68 -16.33 24.14
N ILE A 513 8.00 -15.38 23.25
CA ILE A 513 8.73 -14.16 23.62
C ILE A 513 7.87 -13.26 24.52
N ARG A 514 6.59 -13.05 24.19
CA ARG A 514 5.67 -12.22 24.99
C ARG A 514 5.43 -12.74 26.41
N ASN A 515 5.47 -14.04 26.58
CA ASN A 515 5.26 -14.70 27.88
C ASN A 515 6.53 -14.80 28.74
N ARG A 516 7.69 -14.40 28.21
CA ARG A 516 8.91 -14.37 29.00
C ARG A 516 8.89 -13.24 30.03
N SER A 517 9.37 -13.55 31.24
CA SER A 517 9.62 -12.54 32.27
C SER A 517 11.03 -11.96 32.19
N ASN A 518 11.95 -12.64 31.53
CA ASN A 518 13.35 -12.31 31.46
C ASN A 518 13.76 -11.83 30.07
N LEU A 519 14.73 -10.91 30.06
CA LEU A 519 15.23 -10.27 28.84
C LEU A 519 16.04 -11.25 27.99
N MET A 520 16.04 -11.01 26.69
CA MET A 520 16.90 -11.71 25.74
C MET A 520 17.54 -10.73 24.77
N TYR A 521 18.67 -11.13 24.22
CA TYR A 521 19.36 -10.45 23.13
C TYR A 521 19.62 -11.43 22.00
N ILE A 522 19.55 -10.96 20.74
CA ILE A 522 19.90 -11.74 19.57
C ILE A 522 20.78 -10.93 18.63
N THR A 523 21.74 -11.60 18.00
CA THR A 523 22.62 -10.99 17.00
C THR A 523 22.94 -11.97 15.90
N HIS A 524 23.17 -11.44 14.70
CA HIS A 524 23.66 -12.18 13.55
C HIS A 524 25.18 -12.12 13.46
N ILE A 525 25.79 -13.23 13.07
CA ILE A 525 27.20 -13.28 12.66
C ILE A 525 27.30 -13.87 11.25
N ARG A 526 28.38 -13.56 10.55
CA ARG A 526 28.65 -14.22 9.26
C ARG A 526 29.24 -15.60 9.52
N SER A 527 28.64 -16.62 8.88
CA SER A 527 29.19 -18.00 8.92
C SER A 527 30.57 -18.09 8.23
N HIS A 528 31.38 -18.99 8.68
CA HIS A 528 32.65 -19.41 8.05
C HIS A 528 33.65 -18.26 7.74
N THR A 529 33.74 -17.26 8.59
CA THR A 529 34.65 -16.12 8.38
C THR A 529 36.12 -16.46 8.60
N GLY A 530 36.40 -17.53 9.35
CA GLY A 530 37.76 -17.89 9.79
C GLY A 530 38.41 -16.86 10.71
N LEU A 531 37.65 -15.89 11.24
CA LEU A 531 38.16 -14.90 12.18
C LEU A 531 38.29 -15.49 13.58
N PRO A 532 39.37 -15.18 14.32
CA PRO A 532 39.51 -15.63 15.70
C PRO A 532 38.50 -14.87 16.60
N GLY A 533 37.91 -15.59 17.55
CA GLY A 533 37.06 -14.99 18.58
C GLY A 533 35.96 -15.93 19.08
N PRO A 534 35.43 -15.67 20.28
CA PRO A 534 34.46 -16.56 20.92
C PRO A 534 33.16 -16.73 20.15
N LEU A 535 32.72 -15.69 19.42
CA LEU A 535 31.49 -15.76 18.62
C LEU A 535 31.66 -16.67 17.40
N ALA A 536 32.77 -16.55 16.68
CA ALA A 536 33.08 -17.41 15.53
C ALA A 536 33.29 -18.86 15.99
N GLN A 537 34.05 -19.07 17.07
CA GLN A 537 34.29 -20.39 17.62
C GLN A 537 32.98 -21.07 18.05
N GLY A 538 32.08 -20.37 18.76
CA GLY A 538 30.82 -20.97 19.21
C GLY A 538 29.88 -21.31 18.02
N ASN A 539 29.91 -20.51 16.95
CA ASN A 539 29.19 -20.83 15.73
C ASN A 539 29.77 -22.05 15.03
N ASP A 540 31.10 -22.14 14.89
CA ASP A 540 31.74 -23.30 14.29
C ASP A 540 31.47 -24.59 15.10
N GLU A 541 31.34 -24.49 16.42
CA GLU A 541 31.01 -25.63 17.28
C GLU A 541 29.60 -26.18 17.06
N ILE A 542 28.58 -25.33 16.85
CA ILE A 542 27.24 -25.82 16.52
C ILE A 542 27.18 -26.35 15.08
N ASP A 543 27.88 -25.72 14.15
CA ASP A 543 28.03 -26.22 12.78
C ASP A 543 28.60 -27.64 12.79
N HIS A 544 29.66 -27.89 13.56
CA HIS A 544 30.26 -29.22 13.70
C HIS A 544 29.30 -30.25 14.29
N LEU A 545 28.47 -29.89 15.25
CA LEU A 545 27.47 -30.79 15.84
C LEU A 545 26.36 -31.19 14.82
N LEU A 546 26.05 -30.31 13.90
CA LEU A 546 25.04 -30.58 12.85
C LEU A 546 25.63 -31.38 11.68
N ILE A 547 26.96 -31.33 11.47
CA ILE A 547 27.70 -31.82 10.29
C ILE A 547 28.21 -33.29 10.46
N GLY A 548 27.82 -34.06 11.44
CA GLY A 548 28.28 -35.45 11.62
C GLY A 548 28.47 -36.29 10.34
N SER A 549 27.76 -35.94 9.25
CA SER A 549 27.88 -36.60 7.95
C SER A 549 28.98 -36.02 7.02
N LEU A 550 29.52 -34.83 7.28
CA LEU A 550 30.51 -34.19 6.39
C LEU A 550 31.90 -34.79 6.54
N LEU A 551 32.29 -35.09 7.77
CA LEU A 551 33.54 -35.78 8.07
C LEU A 551 33.54 -37.19 7.46
N GLU A 552 32.47 -37.94 7.66
CA GLU A 552 32.26 -39.26 7.06
C GLU A 552 32.32 -39.22 5.53
N ALA A 553 31.67 -38.23 4.92
CA ALA A 553 31.70 -38.03 3.47
C ALA A 553 33.11 -37.68 2.96
N SER A 554 33.87 -36.89 3.74
CA SER A 554 35.24 -36.49 3.40
C SER A 554 36.18 -37.69 3.49
N GLU A 555 36.07 -38.51 4.55
CA GLU A 555 36.85 -39.72 4.71
C GLU A 555 36.52 -40.77 3.66
N PHE A 556 35.26 -40.95 3.35
CA PHE A 556 34.79 -41.83 2.28
C PHE A 556 35.30 -41.37 0.91
N HIS A 557 35.28 -40.05 0.63
CA HIS A 557 35.86 -39.52 -0.58
C HIS A 557 37.37 -39.73 -0.68
N LYS A 558 38.12 -39.49 0.41
CA LYS A 558 39.57 -39.75 0.45
C LYS A 558 39.92 -41.19 0.11
N LYS A 559 39.05 -42.12 0.49
CA LYS A 559 39.25 -43.56 0.26
C LYS A 559 38.80 -44.03 -1.12
N HIS A 560 37.66 -43.46 -1.63
CA HIS A 560 36.99 -43.98 -2.82
C HIS A 560 36.91 -43.00 -4.00
N HIS A 561 37.32 -41.73 -3.79
CA HIS A 561 37.26 -40.65 -4.78
C HIS A 561 35.92 -40.49 -5.50
N VAL A 562 34.80 -40.71 -4.80
CA VAL A 562 33.45 -40.61 -5.31
C VAL A 562 33.14 -39.15 -5.74
N ASN A 563 32.53 -38.96 -6.87
CA ASN A 563 32.19 -37.62 -7.37
C ASN A 563 31.15 -36.90 -6.49
N SER A 564 31.02 -35.58 -6.66
CA SER A 564 30.11 -34.76 -5.86
C SER A 564 28.65 -35.22 -5.87
N LYS A 565 28.20 -35.85 -6.97
CA LYS A 565 26.83 -36.38 -7.09
C LYS A 565 26.63 -37.63 -6.22
N GLY A 566 27.62 -38.53 -6.17
CA GLY A 566 27.62 -39.71 -5.28
C GLY A 566 27.69 -39.32 -3.80
N LEU A 567 28.62 -38.44 -3.43
CA LEU A 567 28.69 -37.94 -2.05
C LEU A 567 27.42 -37.31 -1.55
N LYS A 568 26.76 -36.48 -2.39
CA LYS A 568 25.49 -35.88 -2.02
C LYS A 568 24.38 -36.92 -1.83
N LYS A 569 24.35 -37.98 -2.65
CA LYS A 569 23.36 -39.05 -2.56
C LYS A 569 23.49 -39.88 -1.29
N ASP A 570 24.74 -40.19 -0.92
CA ASP A 570 25.03 -41.19 0.13
C ASP A 570 25.20 -40.58 1.54
N PHE A 571 25.56 -39.28 1.67
CA PHE A 571 25.92 -38.65 2.92
C PHE A 571 25.04 -37.44 3.33
N SER A 572 23.87 -37.21 2.78
CA SER A 572 22.98 -36.11 3.17
C SER A 572 23.67 -34.71 3.30
N ILE A 573 24.78 -34.48 2.57
CA ILE A 573 25.51 -33.24 2.52
C ILE A 573 25.03 -32.34 1.38
N THR A 574 25.33 -31.05 1.45
CA THR A 574 24.93 -30.10 0.39
C THR A 574 25.73 -30.33 -0.89
N TRP A 575 25.18 -29.90 -2.03
CA TRP A 575 25.88 -29.94 -3.31
C TRP A 575 27.20 -29.13 -3.29
N GLN A 576 27.22 -28.04 -2.54
CA GLN A 576 28.40 -27.19 -2.38
C GLN A 576 29.45 -27.89 -1.53
N GLN A 577 29.09 -28.46 -0.39
CA GLN A 577 29.97 -29.25 0.47
C GLN A 577 30.55 -30.46 -0.29
N ALA A 578 29.70 -31.19 -1.04
CA ALA A 578 30.18 -32.30 -1.87
C ALA A 578 31.19 -31.84 -2.93
N LYS A 579 30.97 -30.68 -3.56
CA LYS A 579 31.94 -30.07 -4.51
C LYS A 579 33.24 -29.64 -3.82
N GLU A 580 33.16 -29.09 -2.62
CA GLU A 580 34.33 -28.66 -1.85
C GLU A 580 35.18 -29.84 -1.40
N ILE A 581 34.57 -30.93 -0.93
CA ILE A 581 35.26 -32.17 -0.63
C ILE A 581 36.08 -32.65 -1.84
N VAL A 582 35.43 -32.73 -3.01
CA VAL A 582 36.07 -33.18 -4.25
C VAL A 582 37.14 -32.20 -4.73
N LYS A 583 36.89 -30.88 -4.64
CA LYS A 583 37.84 -29.83 -5.02
C LYS A 583 39.06 -29.76 -4.14
N ASN A 584 38.89 -29.98 -2.83
CA ASN A 584 40.00 -29.95 -1.86
C ASN A 584 40.75 -31.28 -1.77
N CYS A 585 40.34 -32.30 -2.46
CA CYS A 585 41.07 -33.56 -2.56
C CYS A 585 42.28 -33.39 -3.50
N PRO A 586 43.51 -33.57 -3.00
CA PRO A 586 44.71 -33.36 -3.84
C PRO A 586 44.74 -34.25 -5.09
N THR A 587 44.28 -35.48 -5.00
CA THR A 587 44.20 -36.41 -6.13
C THR A 587 43.17 -35.99 -7.18
N CYS A 588 41.94 -35.68 -6.74
CA CYS A 588 40.86 -35.26 -7.65
C CYS A 588 41.13 -33.89 -8.29
N SER A 589 41.75 -32.97 -7.56
CA SER A 589 42.12 -31.64 -8.05
C SER A 589 43.22 -31.73 -9.13
N PHE A 590 44.10 -32.68 -9.04
CA PHE A 590 45.11 -32.89 -10.08
C PHE A 590 44.50 -33.38 -11.41
N TYR A 591 43.52 -34.26 -11.35
CA TYR A 591 42.86 -34.80 -12.56
C TYR A 591 41.71 -33.92 -13.09
N ASN A 592 41.10 -33.07 -12.25
CA ASN A 592 40.03 -32.14 -12.63
C ASN A 592 40.54 -30.71 -12.74
N GLN A 593 41.56 -30.46 -13.52
CA GLN A 593 41.95 -29.10 -13.87
C GLN A 593 40.83 -28.45 -14.65
N THR A 594 39.96 -27.73 -13.96
CA THR A 594 38.99 -26.83 -14.61
C THR A 594 39.81 -25.77 -15.34
N PRO A 595 39.62 -25.55 -16.64
CA PRO A 595 40.23 -24.41 -17.31
C PRO A 595 39.90 -23.16 -16.51
N LEU A 596 40.90 -22.35 -16.21
CA LEU A 596 40.72 -21.04 -15.57
C LEU A 596 39.65 -20.30 -16.35
N PRO A 597 38.63 -19.72 -15.69
CA PRO A 597 37.62 -18.96 -16.40
C PRO A 597 38.35 -17.87 -17.19
N ALA A 598 38.29 -17.96 -18.50
CA ALA A 598 38.88 -16.98 -19.39
C ALA A 598 38.21 -15.64 -19.11
N GLY A 599 38.98 -14.73 -18.54
CA GLY A 599 38.75 -13.31 -18.32
C GLY A 599 37.33 -12.79 -18.13
N CYS A 600 37.16 -11.81 -17.27
CA CYS A 600 35.95 -11.01 -17.21
C CYS A 600 35.76 -10.24 -18.51
N ASN A 601 34.58 -10.26 -19.11
CA ASN A 601 34.23 -9.32 -20.18
C ASN A 601 34.28 -7.89 -19.61
N PRO A 602 35.21 -7.03 -20.08
CA PRO A 602 35.30 -5.68 -19.58
C PRO A 602 33.99 -4.94 -19.90
N LYS A 603 33.38 -4.36 -18.91
CA LYS A 603 32.35 -3.35 -19.05
C LYS A 603 33.02 -1.99 -19.03
N GLY A 604 32.46 -1.01 -19.71
CA GLY A 604 32.89 0.38 -19.56
C GLY A 604 32.75 0.83 -18.11
N ILE A 605 33.65 1.69 -17.65
CA ILE A 605 33.63 2.31 -16.32
C ILE A 605 33.02 3.71 -16.32
N ARG A 606 32.68 4.21 -17.51
CA ARG A 606 31.96 5.49 -17.74
C ARG A 606 31.04 5.40 -18.96
N ARG A 607 30.14 6.38 -19.09
CA ARG A 607 29.20 6.46 -20.23
C ARG A 607 29.98 6.59 -21.57
N ASN A 608 29.47 5.91 -22.59
CA ASN A 608 30.02 5.91 -23.94
C ASN A 608 31.46 5.37 -24.01
N GLU A 609 31.93 4.60 -23.07
CA GLU A 609 33.24 3.98 -23.13
C GLU A 609 33.21 2.70 -23.95
N VAL A 610 32.33 1.76 -23.62
CA VAL A 610 32.19 0.50 -24.36
C VAL A 610 30.71 0.22 -24.65
N TRP A 611 30.41 0.21 -25.94
CA TRP A 611 29.11 -0.26 -26.42
C TRP A 611 29.20 -1.71 -26.90
N GLN A 612 28.13 -2.46 -26.75
CA GLN A 612 27.94 -3.74 -27.41
C GLN A 612 26.75 -3.65 -28.37
N MET A 613 26.91 -4.24 -29.56
CA MET A 613 25.90 -4.18 -30.60
C MET A 613 25.64 -5.56 -31.19
N ASP A 614 24.37 -5.84 -31.55
CA ASP A 614 23.93 -7.04 -32.21
C ASP A 614 22.68 -6.79 -33.05
N VAL A 615 22.37 -7.66 -34.01
CA VAL A 615 21.16 -7.60 -34.84
C VAL A 615 20.31 -8.85 -34.58
N PHE A 616 19.00 -8.68 -34.50
CA PHE A 616 18.09 -9.80 -34.40
C PHE A 616 16.84 -9.65 -35.27
N HIS A 617 16.25 -10.78 -35.62
CA HIS A 617 15.02 -10.81 -36.40
C HIS A 617 13.81 -10.73 -35.50
N PHE A 618 12.87 -9.85 -35.88
CA PHE A 618 11.55 -9.77 -35.26
C PHE A 618 10.47 -9.81 -36.36
N ALA A 619 9.95 -10.99 -36.62
CA ALA A 619 9.09 -11.28 -37.81
C ALA A 619 7.83 -10.41 -37.88
N GLU A 620 7.26 -10.01 -36.73
CA GLU A 620 6.07 -9.14 -36.68
C GLU A 620 6.27 -7.75 -37.28
N PHE A 621 7.52 -7.32 -37.52
CA PHE A 621 7.83 -6.03 -38.15
C PHE A 621 7.83 -6.06 -39.71
N GLY A 622 7.49 -7.20 -40.31
CA GLY A 622 7.36 -7.36 -41.76
C GLY A 622 8.64 -7.03 -42.48
N ASN A 623 8.62 -6.02 -43.36
CA ASN A 623 9.81 -5.59 -44.17
C ASN A 623 10.91 -4.99 -43.28
N LEU A 624 10.60 -4.48 -42.06
CA LEU A 624 11.56 -3.91 -41.13
C LEU A 624 11.98 -4.90 -40.04
N LYS A 625 12.03 -6.19 -40.35
CA LYS A 625 12.27 -7.28 -39.42
C LYS A 625 13.65 -7.34 -38.78
N TYR A 626 14.64 -6.61 -39.32
CA TYR A 626 15.99 -6.58 -38.78
C TYR A 626 16.11 -5.48 -37.75
N VAL A 627 16.18 -5.85 -36.48
CA VAL A 627 16.29 -4.92 -35.36
C VAL A 627 17.76 -4.82 -34.96
N HIS A 628 18.37 -3.71 -35.28
CA HIS A 628 19.72 -3.36 -34.85
C HIS A 628 19.62 -2.85 -33.41
N HIS A 629 20.41 -3.40 -32.52
CA HIS A 629 20.32 -3.13 -31.07
C HIS A 629 21.69 -2.85 -30.50
N THR A 630 21.83 -1.72 -29.80
CA THR A 630 23.04 -1.29 -29.12
C THR A 630 22.78 -1.00 -27.67
N ILE A 631 23.73 -1.36 -26.80
CA ILE A 631 23.68 -1.09 -25.37
C ILE A 631 25.00 -0.50 -24.88
N ASP A 632 24.93 0.58 -24.11
CA ASP A 632 26.07 1.08 -23.34
C ASP A 632 26.27 0.18 -22.10
N THR A 633 27.44 -0.44 -22.02
CA THR A 633 27.70 -1.47 -20.99
C THR A 633 27.85 -0.90 -19.58
N PHE A 634 28.08 0.42 -19.45
CA PHE A 634 28.15 1.12 -18.17
C PHE A 634 26.77 1.51 -17.66
N SER A 635 26.02 2.29 -18.44
CA SER A 635 24.73 2.83 -17.99
C SER A 635 23.57 1.86 -18.17
N GLY A 636 23.74 0.80 -18.98
CA GLY A 636 22.66 -0.09 -19.38
C GLY A 636 21.67 0.54 -20.36
N PHE A 637 21.91 1.79 -20.80
CA PHE A 637 21.06 2.47 -21.78
C PHE A 637 21.11 1.75 -23.11
N GLN A 638 19.97 1.46 -23.68
CA GLN A 638 19.84 0.70 -24.91
C GLN A 638 19.08 1.48 -25.97
N TRP A 639 19.52 1.29 -27.23
CA TRP A 639 18.89 1.85 -28.43
C TRP A 639 18.65 0.75 -29.45
N ALA A 640 17.57 0.86 -30.18
CA ALA A 640 17.31 -0.09 -31.26
C ALA A 640 16.59 0.58 -32.43
N THR A 641 16.91 0.12 -33.65
CA THR A 641 16.32 0.61 -34.89
C THR A 641 15.88 -0.57 -35.75
N ALA A 642 14.63 -0.53 -36.21
CA ALA A 642 14.08 -1.54 -37.12
C ALA A 642 14.33 -1.15 -38.57
N LEU A 643 15.06 -1.97 -39.30
CA LEU A 643 15.48 -1.74 -40.67
C LEU A 643 15.16 -2.93 -41.59
N ASN A 644 15.31 -2.75 -42.90
CA ASN A 644 14.99 -3.75 -43.91
C ASN A 644 16.16 -4.70 -44.23
N SER A 645 17.33 -4.48 -43.69
CA SER A 645 18.55 -5.20 -43.98
C SER A 645 19.49 -5.24 -42.77
N GLU A 646 20.36 -6.24 -42.72
CA GLU A 646 21.48 -6.35 -41.76
C GLU A 646 22.83 -5.94 -42.35
N LYS A 647 22.86 -5.41 -43.58
CA LYS A 647 24.07 -5.00 -44.28
C LYS A 647 24.75 -3.77 -43.65
N ALA A 648 26.00 -3.50 -43.99
CA ALA A 648 26.82 -2.41 -43.47
C ALA A 648 26.14 -1.02 -43.49
N ASP A 649 25.38 -0.71 -44.57
CA ASP A 649 24.62 0.55 -44.64
C ASP A 649 23.55 0.70 -43.57
N SER A 650 22.85 -0.38 -43.27
CA SER A 650 21.87 -0.38 -42.17
C SER A 650 22.53 -0.26 -40.81
N VAL A 651 23.68 -0.91 -40.60
CA VAL A 651 24.50 -0.76 -39.38
C VAL A 651 24.93 0.70 -39.20
N ILE A 652 25.43 1.33 -40.26
CA ILE A 652 25.85 2.74 -40.23
C ILE A 652 24.66 3.67 -39.94
N THR A 653 23.50 3.43 -40.55
CA THR A 653 22.27 4.20 -40.26
C THR A 653 21.88 4.10 -38.78
N HIS A 654 21.86 2.90 -38.24
CA HIS A 654 21.57 2.70 -36.81
C HIS A 654 22.60 3.39 -35.90
N LEU A 655 23.90 3.27 -36.22
CA LEU A 655 24.95 3.90 -35.42
C LEU A 655 24.84 5.43 -35.45
N LEU A 656 24.52 6.03 -36.62
CA LEU A 656 24.31 7.48 -36.71
C LEU A 656 23.14 7.94 -35.87
N GLU A 657 22.01 7.19 -35.83
CA GLU A 657 20.87 7.52 -35.01
C GLU A 657 21.22 7.47 -33.51
N VAL A 658 21.88 6.41 -33.07
CA VAL A 658 22.23 6.29 -31.64
C VAL A 658 23.32 7.28 -31.22
N MET A 659 24.32 7.51 -32.06
CA MET A 659 25.36 8.49 -31.80
C MET A 659 24.84 9.93 -31.75
N ALA A 660 23.87 10.27 -32.60
CA ALA A 660 23.20 11.57 -32.56
C ALA A 660 22.38 11.76 -31.27
N ALA A 661 21.83 10.69 -30.69
CA ALA A 661 21.03 10.74 -29.50
C ALA A 661 21.84 10.76 -28.18
N VAL A 662 22.94 9.98 -28.09
CA VAL A 662 23.63 9.73 -26.81
C VAL A 662 25.16 10.01 -26.87
N GLY A 663 25.68 10.39 -28.00
CA GLY A 663 27.10 10.70 -28.20
C GLY A 663 27.91 9.57 -28.84
N ILE A 664 29.18 9.80 -29.09
CA ILE A 664 30.08 8.87 -29.78
C ILE A 664 30.77 7.98 -28.75
N PRO A 665 30.77 6.64 -28.92
CA PRO A 665 31.45 5.74 -28.01
C PRO A 665 32.97 5.71 -28.30
N ALA A 666 33.78 5.40 -27.28
CA ALA A 666 35.19 5.15 -27.46
C ALA A 666 35.43 3.79 -28.12
N GLN A 667 34.65 2.77 -27.78
CA GLN A 667 34.80 1.41 -28.31
C GLN A 667 33.40 0.78 -28.58
N ILE A 668 33.33 0.06 -29.71
CA ILE A 668 32.14 -0.78 -30.01
C ILE A 668 32.60 -2.24 -30.16
N LYS A 669 31.89 -3.14 -29.49
CA LYS A 669 32.11 -4.58 -29.56
C LYS A 669 30.95 -5.27 -30.29
N THR A 670 31.29 -6.01 -31.36
CA THR A 670 30.34 -6.76 -32.18
C THR A 670 30.75 -8.24 -32.30
N ASP A 671 29.91 -9.08 -32.88
CA ASP A 671 30.34 -10.40 -33.39
C ASP A 671 31.12 -10.26 -34.70
N ASN A 672 31.48 -11.40 -35.33
CA ASN A 672 32.22 -11.47 -36.57
C ASN A 672 31.34 -11.60 -37.82
N ALA A 673 30.07 -11.16 -37.75
CA ALA A 673 29.21 -11.20 -38.93
C ALA A 673 29.76 -10.34 -40.07
N SER A 674 29.53 -10.75 -41.31
CA SER A 674 30.11 -10.11 -42.52
C SER A 674 29.82 -8.60 -42.63
N ALA A 675 28.72 -8.14 -42.08
CA ALA A 675 28.35 -6.74 -42.04
C ALA A 675 29.31 -5.92 -41.18
N TYR A 676 29.74 -6.50 -40.04
CA TYR A 676 30.62 -5.81 -39.08
C TYR A 676 32.09 -5.80 -39.46
N VAL A 677 32.54 -6.74 -40.28
CA VAL A 677 33.93 -6.79 -40.78
C VAL A 677 34.09 -6.18 -42.17
N SER A 678 33.11 -5.43 -42.66
CA SER A 678 33.14 -4.79 -43.97
C SER A 678 34.06 -3.58 -43.95
N THR A 679 34.79 -3.37 -45.07
CA THR A 679 35.68 -2.20 -45.26
C THR A 679 34.96 -0.86 -45.13
N LYS A 680 33.68 -0.81 -45.47
CA LYS A 680 32.85 0.39 -45.35
C LYS A 680 32.61 0.76 -43.90
N LEU A 681 32.33 -0.22 -43.03
CA LEU A 681 32.12 0.02 -41.60
C LEU A 681 33.44 0.31 -40.89
N GLU A 682 34.56 -0.32 -41.33
CA GLU A 682 35.89 -0.01 -40.81
C GLU A 682 36.28 1.45 -41.09
N GLN A 683 36.01 1.96 -42.31
CA GLN A 683 36.21 3.37 -42.65
C GLN A 683 35.36 4.30 -41.81
N PHE A 684 34.11 3.93 -41.54
CA PHE A 684 33.20 4.67 -40.67
C PHE A 684 33.74 4.77 -39.24
N PHE A 685 34.16 3.68 -38.66
CA PHE A 685 34.74 3.67 -37.31
C PHE A 685 36.03 4.48 -37.24
N LYS A 686 36.89 4.38 -38.25
CA LYS A 686 38.11 5.16 -38.33
C LYS A 686 37.83 6.67 -38.43
N TYR A 687 36.82 7.07 -39.21
CA TYR A 687 36.40 8.47 -39.34
C TYR A 687 35.96 9.08 -38.02
N TYR A 688 35.15 8.35 -37.24
CA TYR A 688 34.66 8.81 -35.95
C TYR A 688 35.59 8.47 -34.77
N LYS A 689 36.77 7.91 -35.03
CA LYS A 689 37.79 7.50 -34.04
C LYS A 689 37.25 6.52 -33.01
N ILE A 690 36.41 5.57 -33.42
CA ILE A 690 35.83 4.52 -32.62
C ILE A 690 36.70 3.26 -32.73
N GLU A 691 37.11 2.70 -31.60
CA GLU A 691 37.79 1.42 -31.57
C GLU A 691 36.77 0.29 -31.80
N HIS A 692 36.98 -0.52 -32.81
CA HIS A 692 36.12 -1.67 -33.11
C HIS A 692 36.81 -2.97 -32.66
N VAL A 693 36.11 -3.70 -31.77
CA VAL A 693 36.57 -5.00 -31.27
C VAL A 693 35.57 -6.07 -31.65
N THR A 694 36.01 -7.05 -32.40
CA THR A 694 35.19 -8.22 -32.72
C THR A 694 35.35 -9.33 -31.70
N GLY A 695 34.28 -10.07 -31.43
CA GLY A 695 34.30 -11.22 -30.52
C GLY A 695 35.17 -12.37 -31.08
N ILE A 696 35.74 -13.18 -30.18
CA ILE A 696 36.43 -14.43 -30.58
C ILE A 696 35.37 -15.40 -31.08
N PRO A 697 35.56 -16.01 -32.29
CA PRO A 697 34.61 -16.99 -32.79
C PRO A 697 34.34 -18.12 -31.76
N HIS A 698 33.10 -18.52 -31.67
CA HIS A 698 32.64 -19.57 -30.75
C HIS A 698 32.76 -19.29 -29.22
N ASN A 699 33.00 -18.02 -28.81
CA ASN A 699 32.96 -17.63 -27.41
C ASN A 699 31.65 -16.90 -27.07
N PRO A 700 30.60 -17.62 -26.57
CA PRO A 700 29.28 -17.04 -26.29
C PRO A 700 29.29 -16.03 -25.13
N THR A 701 30.34 -16.00 -24.31
CA THR A 701 30.44 -15.06 -23.19
C THR A 701 30.94 -13.68 -23.60
N GLY A 702 31.51 -13.54 -24.82
CA GLY A 702 32.12 -12.31 -25.33
C GLY A 702 31.17 -11.13 -25.42
N GLN A 703 29.87 -11.35 -25.62
CA GLN A 703 28.82 -10.31 -25.79
C GLN A 703 27.64 -10.53 -24.86
N ALA A 704 27.85 -11.11 -23.68
CA ALA A 704 26.79 -11.49 -22.75
C ALA A 704 25.86 -10.33 -22.33
N VAL A 705 26.30 -9.06 -22.44
CA VAL A 705 25.49 -7.89 -22.04
C VAL A 705 24.42 -7.62 -23.11
N VAL A 706 24.84 -7.50 -24.40
CA VAL A 706 23.88 -7.25 -25.49
C VAL A 706 22.97 -8.45 -25.73
N GLU A 707 23.45 -9.68 -25.57
CA GLU A 707 22.63 -10.89 -25.70
C GLU A 707 21.51 -10.95 -24.66
N ARG A 708 21.81 -10.62 -23.41
CA ARG A 708 20.80 -10.52 -22.33
C ARG A 708 19.81 -9.39 -22.62
N SER A 709 20.30 -8.24 -23.01
CA SER A 709 19.49 -7.07 -23.33
C SER A 709 18.58 -7.34 -24.53
N LYS A 710 19.10 -8.00 -25.58
CA LYS A 710 18.34 -8.46 -26.76
C LYS A 710 17.15 -9.35 -26.35
N ARG A 711 17.37 -10.31 -25.47
CA ARG A 711 16.30 -11.17 -24.96
C ARG A 711 15.23 -10.36 -24.24
N THR A 712 15.63 -9.45 -23.35
CA THR A 712 14.71 -8.58 -22.61
C THR A 712 13.89 -7.68 -23.54
N LEU A 713 14.53 -7.11 -24.58
CA LEU A 713 13.84 -6.30 -25.59
C LEU A 713 12.82 -7.12 -26.39
N LYS A 714 13.17 -8.35 -26.84
CA LYS A 714 12.23 -9.26 -27.50
C LYS A 714 11.03 -9.61 -26.62
N GLU A 715 11.26 -9.93 -25.35
CA GLU A 715 10.19 -10.21 -24.40
C GLU A 715 9.28 -9.00 -24.22
N MET A 716 9.83 -7.79 -24.14
CA MET A 716 9.06 -6.55 -24.02
C MET A 716 8.19 -6.30 -25.25
N LEU A 717 8.75 -6.48 -26.46
CA LEU A 717 8.01 -6.33 -27.71
C LEU A 717 6.85 -7.35 -27.82
N ASN A 718 7.04 -8.58 -27.35
CA ASN A 718 6.02 -9.61 -27.35
C ASN A 718 4.89 -9.34 -26.33
N LYS A 719 5.21 -8.68 -25.20
CA LYS A 719 4.25 -8.31 -24.13
C LYS A 719 3.37 -7.11 -24.48
N GLN A 720 3.76 -6.30 -25.49
CA GLN A 720 3.02 -5.10 -25.86
C GLN A 720 1.63 -5.43 -26.41
N ALA A 721 0.60 -4.75 -25.87
CA ALA A 721 -0.77 -4.85 -26.36
C ALA A 721 -0.99 -4.19 -27.76
N TRP A 722 -0.06 -3.38 -28.22
CA TRP A 722 -0.20 -2.50 -29.40
C TRP A 722 0.39 -3.12 -30.68
N LYS A 723 0.07 -4.36 -30.96
CA LYS A 723 0.57 -5.09 -32.15
C LYS A 723 0.24 -4.44 -33.50
N THR A 724 -0.80 -3.62 -33.54
CA THR A 724 -1.24 -2.89 -34.75
C THR A 724 -0.49 -1.59 -35.04
N LYS A 725 0.36 -1.12 -34.12
CA LYS A 725 1.12 0.12 -34.30
C LYS A 725 2.37 -0.10 -35.16
N PRO A 726 2.88 0.93 -35.87
CA PRO A 726 4.09 0.80 -36.70
C PRO A 726 5.30 0.31 -35.89
N PRO A 727 6.24 -0.44 -36.52
CA PRO A 727 7.43 -1.00 -35.88
C PRO A 727 8.24 0.02 -35.08
N LYS A 728 8.44 1.22 -35.63
CA LYS A 728 9.16 2.32 -34.99
C LYS A 728 8.49 2.74 -33.67
N HIS A 729 7.17 2.86 -33.66
CA HIS A 729 6.42 3.25 -32.46
C HIS A 729 6.49 2.16 -31.37
N ARG A 730 6.33 0.89 -31.75
CA ARG A 730 6.44 -0.25 -30.85
C ARG A 730 7.82 -0.31 -30.21
N LEU A 731 8.87 -0.11 -31.03
CA LEU A 731 10.25 -0.16 -30.59
C LEU A 731 10.58 0.97 -29.61
N HIS A 732 10.19 2.21 -29.92
CA HIS A 732 10.41 3.36 -29.04
C HIS A 732 9.71 3.20 -27.71
N ASN A 733 8.48 2.67 -27.69
CA ASN A 733 7.77 2.43 -26.44
C ASN A 733 8.42 1.34 -25.57
N ALA A 734 8.94 0.28 -26.21
CA ALA A 734 9.71 -0.75 -25.51
C ALA A 734 11.00 -0.18 -24.91
N LEU A 735 11.73 0.63 -25.67
CA LEU A 735 12.95 1.29 -25.21
C LEU A 735 12.69 2.31 -24.10
N LEU A 736 11.62 3.10 -24.19
CA LEU A 736 11.19 4.01 -23.12
C LEU A 736 10.96 3.26 -21.82
N THR A 737 10.25 2.14 -21.91
CA THR A 737 9.98 1.29 -20.73
C THR A 737 11.27 0.72 -20.14
N LEU A 738 12.15 0.18 -20.97
CA LEU A 738 13.38 -0.46 -20.51
C LEU A 738 14.42 0.51 -19.99
N ASN A 739 14.52 1.71 -20.59
CA ASN A 739 15.52 2.71 -20.20
C ASN A 739 15.10 3.59 -19.02
N PHE A 740 13.78 3.80 -18.79
CA PHE A 740 13.33 4.83 -17.87
C PHE A 740 12.22 4.40 -16.90
N LEU A 741 11.38 3.44 -17.29
CA LEU A 741 10.24 3.05 -16.44
C LEU A 741 10.50 1.83 -15.56
N ASN A 742 11.47 0.99 -15.94
CA ASN A 742 11.87 -0.21 -15.20
C ASN A 742 13.12 -0.02 -14.31
N GLN A 743 13.59 1.21 -14.18
CA GLN A 743 14.73 1.52 -13.31
C GLN A 743 14.34 1.67 -11.85
#